data_e0bef86546753880b307ff341810ea73
#
_entry.id   e0bef86546753880b307ff341810ea73
#
_cell.length_a   1.000
_cell.length_b   1.000
_cell.length_c   1.000
_cell.angle_alpha   90.00
_cell.angle_beta   90.00
_cell.angle_gamma   90.00
#
_symmetry.space_group_name_H-M   'P 1'
#
loop_
_entity.id
_entity.type
_entity.pdbx_description
1 polymer ?
#
loop_
_entity_poly.entity_id
_entity_poly.type
_entity_poly.pdbx_seq_one_letter_code
_entity_poly.pdbx_strand_id
1 'polypeptide(L)'
;VGPPSGHQPSGTAPGAAPPPGTPGGHTAQRPPTARGGDPRAARPAPPPTGEPLSDPALAPDRIRRLLAEAPSLAEVFQHTVAAVPDRVALRSSDGAVSYTWAEYDRRVRELAAGFAALGVGRGDTVALMLGNGPDFHLVDAALFHLGAVPFSVYNTSTPEQIAHVLANADNAVAVCEEAFLPRLRAAAADRLRHLVCTDGQPDGARTLAEVAAAGDPGFDFDAVWRRVGRQDVLTLIYTSGTTGPPKGVELTHGNILTNLGSLANLPELADRVVGGRLVSYLPDAHLANRYFAHYLAMITASSVTTVRDIRTVIEVLRAVHPTVFLGVPMFWYKIKAAVDAAVAAERGPKGHLARWAVRTGLEASRRSRFGGRRTLSLRLRHTLAERLVLARLREGIGLHRTIAPGTGAAPIAQETLEFFLGLGLPLLEGWGMSELSAVATMNRPGDIRPGSVGRALDGVELRLAEDGELLARGEIVMKGYRRDAQRTAEALDAEGWLHTGDIATIDAAGFVRIVDRKKELLINSAGKNMSPSNIENALRASCPLAASVVAVGDRRPYVVALVVLDPQAAPAFAERHGIHETSAAALAAHPLVRGAVERAVAEANGALSRVEQIRKYALLPVFWEPGGEELTPTLKLRRRPILEKYAQTVEALYASEERRPAAERGSTRPGPRPCPGPTRTPPPN
;
A
#
# COMPACT_ATOMS: atom_id res chain seq x y z
N VAL A 1 -11.68 43.92 -48.43
CA VAL A 1 -10.73 44.20 -49.50
C VAL A 1 -9.86 42.94 -49.61
N GLY A 2 -10.09 42.25 -50.70
CA GLY A 2 -9.51 40.94 -50.99
C GLY A 2 -8.21 40.99 -51.80
N PRO A 3 -7.76 39.77 -52.32
CA PRO A 3 -6.36 39.42 -52.54
C PRO A 3 -5.86 39.76 -53.96
N PRO A 4 -4.68 39.38 -54.44
CA PRO A 4 -4.54 38.13 -55.18
C PRO A 4 -3.15 37.41 -55.15
N SER A 5 -3.21 36.07 -55.33
CA SER A 5 -2.62 35.24 -56.43
C SER A 5 -1.10 35.40 -56.73
N GLY A 6 -0.24 34.44 -56.89
CA GLY A 6 -0.26 33.15 -57.50
C GLY A 6 1.15 32.84 -58.03
N HIS A 7 1.53 31.61 -58.09
CA HIS A 7 2.27 30.90 -59.15
C HIS A 7 3.27 29.84 -58.63
N GLN A 8 2.95 28.61 -58.91
CA GLN A 8 3.91 27.56 -59.27
C GLN A 8 4.43 27.78 -60.70
N PRO A 9 5.52 27.17 -61.20
CA PRO A 9 5.58 25.71 -61.33
C PRO A 9 7.00 25.05 -61.38
N SER A 10 6.93 23.72 -61.18
CA SER A 10 7.58 22.64 -61.96
C SER A 10 9.11 22.46 -62.01
N GLY A 11 9.58 21.24 -61.75
CA GLY A 11 10.33 20.53 -62.73
C GLY A 11 11.41 19.56 -62.24
N THR A 12 11.10 18.27 -62.31
CA THR A 12 11.94 17.16 -62.77
C THR A 12 13.13 16.62 -61.97
N ALA A 13 13.02 15.35 -61.58
CA ALA A 13 14.10 14.37 -61.41
C ALA A 13 14.73 13.99 -62.77
N PRO A 14 15.79 13.19 -62.93
CA PRO A 14 16.15 11.94 -62.27
C PRO A 14 17.64 11.57 -62.18
N GLY A 15 17.98 10.42 -61.58
CA GLY A 15 19.10 9.60 -62.05
C GLY A 15 20.05 8.95 -61.06
N ALA A 16 19.82 7.70 -60.83
CA ALA A 16 20.71 6.51 -60.86
C ALA A 16 22.00 6.40 -59.99
N ALA A 17 22.06 5.25 -59.34
CA ALA A 17 23.16 4.56 -58.63
C ALA A 17 24.17 3.86 -59.59
N PRO A 18 25.04 2.94 -59.18
CA PRO A 18 25.91 2.69 -58.00
C PRO A 18 27.37 2.30 -58.36
N PRO A 19 28.06 1.29 -57.74
CA PRO A 19 29.07 1.29 -56.67
C PRO A 19 30.51 1.01 -57.22
N PRO A 20 31.58 0.44 -56.62
CA PRO A 20 31.83 -0.29 -55.37
C PRO A 20 33.19 0.02 -54.67
N GLY A 21 33.45 -0.65 -53.52
CA GLY A 21 34.83 -0.82 -53.04
C GLY A 21 34.95 -1.11 -51.52
N THR A 22 35.08 -2.35 -51.14
CA THR A 22 35.67 -2.90 -49.88
C THR A 22 37.18 -3.10 -50.06
N PRO A 23 38.05 -3.32 -49.03
CA PRO A 23 37.79 -3.94 -47.71
C PRO A 23 38.61 -3.34 -46.54
N GLY A 24 38.27 -3.73 -45.31
CA GLY A 24 39.14 -3.50 -44.16
C GLY A 24 38.47 -3.96 -42.86
N GLY A 25 38.80 -5.20 -42.42
CA GLY A 25 38.19 -5.85 -41.27
C GLY A 25 38.64 -5.25 -39.93
N HIS A 26 37.64 -5.07 -39.03
CA HIS A 26 37.88 -5.08 -37.60
C HIS A 26 36.79 -6.00 -36.97
N THR A 27 37.26 -7.10 -36.40
CA THR A 27 36.49 -8.07 -35.61
C THR A 27 35.89 -7.40 -34.38
N ALA A 28 34.60 -7.05 -34.43
CA ALA A 28 33.81 -6.73 -33.24
C ALA A 28 33.39 -8.04 -32.59
N GLN A 29 33.90 -8.30 -31.40
CA GLN A 29 33.47 -9.38 -30.52
C GLN A 29 31.99 -9.16 -30.16
N ARG A 30 31.14 -10.11 -30.50
CA ARG A 30 29.75 -10.24 -30.01
C ARG A 30 29.77 -10.43 -28.50
N PRO A 31 28.91 -9.73 -27.73
CA PRO A 31 28.69 -10.06 -26.33
C PRO A 31 28.07 -11.47 -26.24
N PRO A 32 28.36 -12.25 -25.17
CA PRO A 32 27.87 -13.59 -25.02
C PRO A 32 26.35 -13.58 -24.88
N THR A 33 25.68 -14.31 -25.74
CA THR A 33 24.26 -14.63 -25.65
C THR A 33 23.98 -15.25 -24.28
N ALA A 34 23.12 -14.60 -23.49
CA ALA A 34 22.58 -15.18 -22.27
C ALA A 34 21.93 -16.53 -22.60
N ARG A 35 22.51 -17.61 -22.10
CA ARG A 35 21.97 -18.95 -22.20
C ARG A 35 20.59 -18.94 -21.53
N GLY A 36 19.57 -19.34 -22.27
CA GLY A 36 18.21 -19.47 -21.81
C GLY A 36 18.14 -20.24 -20.49
N GLY A 37 17.55 -19.61 -19.48
CA GLY A 37 17.20 -20.27 -18.24
C GLY A 37 16.25 -21.42 -18.54
N ASP A 38 16.55 -22.59 -18.00
CA ASP A 38 15.71 -23.79 -18.08
C ASP A 38 14.30 -23.45 -17.53
N PRO A 39 13.24 -23.50 -18.32
CA PRO A 39 11.88 -23.22 -17.86
C PRO A 39 11.35 -24.25 -16.87
N ARG A 40 12.16 -25.25 -16.48
CA ARG A 40 11.82 -26.34 -15.53
C ARG A 40 12.41 -26.16 -14.12
N ALA A 41 12.88 -24.96 -13.71
CA ALA A 41 13.12 -24.71 -12.31
C ALA A 41 11.77 -24.90 -11.57
N ALA A 42 11.65 -25.99 -10.82
CA ALA A 42 10.41 -26.39 -10.16
C ALA A 42 9.82 -25.23 -9.35
N ARG A 43 8.77 -24.61 -9.87
CA ARG A 43 7.92 -23.65 -9.14
C ARG A 43 7.47 -24.34 -7.84
N PRO A 44 7.46 -23.66 -6.69
CA PRO A 44 6.73 -24.18 -5.53
C PRO A 44 5.30 -24.46 -5.98
N ALA A 45 4.78 -25.65 -5.67
CA ALA A 45 3.39 -25.98 -6.01
C ALA A 45 2.48 -24.88 -5.47
N PRO A 46 1.61 -24.32 -6.30
CA PRO A 46 0.69 -23.28 -5.85
C PRO A 46 -0.22 -23.86 -4.76
N PRO A 47 -0.58 -23.07 -3.72
CA PRO A 47 -1.58 -23.50 -2.77
C PRO A 47 -2.88 -23.86 -3.52
N PRO A 48 -3.66 -24.85 -3.06
CA PRO A 48 -4.88 -25.27 -3.72
C PRO A 48 -5.85 -24.07 -3.82
N THR A 49 -6.15 -23.67 -5.04
CA THR A 49 -7.14 -22.65 -5.35
C THR A 49 -8.54 -23.21 -5.12
N GLY A 50 -9.50 -22.37 -4.73
CA GLY A 50 -10.91 -22.71 -4.93
C GLY A 50 -11.14 -23.05 -6.40
N GLU A 51 -12.14 -23.86 -6.71
CA GLU A 51 -12.44 -24.23 -8.10
C GLU A 51 -12.52 -22.97 -8.95
N PRO A 52 -11.71 -22.86 -10.02
CA PRO A 52 -11.79 -21.70 -10.91
C PRO A 52 -13.18 -21.64 -11.52
N LEU A 53 -13.70 -20.43 -11.68
CA LEU A 53 -14.94 -20.25 -12.41
C LEU A 53 -14.74 -20.67 -13.86
N SER A 54 -15.49 -21.68 -14.28
CA SER A 54 -15.49 -22.16 -15.66
C SER A 54 -16.46 -21.40 -16.57
N ASP A 55 -16.99 -20.23 -16.11
CA ASP A 55 -17.89 -19.45 -16.92
C ASP A 55 -17.13 -18.76 -18.07
N PRO A 56 -17.50 -19.05 -19.34
CA PRO A 56 -16.85 -18.44 -20.50
C PRO A 56 -16.95 -16.90 -20.52
N ALA A 57 -17.96 -16.32 -19.87
CA ALA A 57 -18.12 -14.87 -19.79
C ALA A 57 -17.04 -14.20 -18.91
N LEU A 58 -16.46 -14.97 -17.99
CA LEU A 58 -15.41 -14.53 -17.06
C LEU A 58 -14.03 -15.09 -17.43
N ALA A 59 -13.88 -15.63 -18.65
CA ALA A 59 -12.57 -16.06 -19.14
C ALA A 59 -11.57 -14.89 -19.16
N PRO A 60 -10.31 -15.08 -18.79
CA PRO A 60 -9.32 -14.00 -18.65
C PRO A 60 -9.17 -13.10 -19.87
N ASP A 61 -9.18 -13.68 -21.07
CA ASP A 61 -9.12 -12.91 -22.32
C ASP A 61 -10.35 -12.03 -22.52
N ARG A 62 -11.51 -12.48 -22.06
CA ARG A 62 -12.76 -11.72 -22.14
C ARG A 62 -12.77 -10.58 -21.12
N ILE A 63 -12.26 -10.82 -19.91
CA ILE A 63 -12.06 -9.79 -18.90
C ILE A 63 -11.07 -8.72 -19.42
N ARG A 64 -9.94 -9.13 -20.00
CA ARG A 64 -8.98 -8.17 -20.61
C ARG A 64 -9.61 -7.29 -21.67
N ARG A 65 -10.38 -7.89 -22.58
CA ARG A 65 -11.13 -7.14 -23.62
C ARG A 65 -12.16 -6.19 -23.01
N LEU A 66 -12.95 -6.67 -22.04
CA LEU A 66 -13.93 -5.86 -21.34
C LEU A 66 -13.29 -4.62 -20.70
N LEU A 67 -12.15 -4.78 -20.01
CA LEU A 67 -11.42 -3.68 -19.38
C LEU A 67 -10.85 -2.67 -20.39
N ALA A 68 -10.42 -3.15 -21.56
CA ALA A 68 -9.91 -2.28 -22.62
C ALA A 68 -11.04 -1.49 -23.33
N GLU A 69 -12.19 -2.10 -23.54
CA GLU A 69 -13.29 -1.59 -24.39
C GLU A 69 -14.40 -0.90 -23.59
N ALA A 70 -14.66 -1.32 -22.34
CA ALA A 70 -15.76 -0.78 -21.55
C ALA A 70 -15.65 0.74 -21.35
N PRO A 71 -16.74 1.48 -21.60
CA PRO A 71 -16.79 2.92 -21.38
C PRO A 71 -16.77 3.29 -19.90
N SER A 72 -17.23 2.40 -19.00
CA SER A 72 -17.31 2.71 -17.57
C SER A 72 -17.22 1.46 -16.69
N LEU A 73 -16.95 1.66 -15.41
CA LEU A 73 -17.03 0.60 -14.39
C LEU A 73 -18.48 0.10 -14.21
N ALA A 74 -19.49 0.92 -14.52
CA ALA A 74 -20.89 0.51 -14.49
C ALA A 74 -21.15 -0.63 -15.49
N GLU A 75 -20.61 -0.55 -16.71
CA GLU A 75 -20.73 -1.63 -17.70
C GLU A 75 -20.05 -2.91 -17.22
N VAL A 76 -18.88 -2.79 -16.61
CA VAL A 76 -18.17 -3.96 -16.03
C VAL A 76 -18.98 -4.62 -14.91
N PHE A 77 -19.60 -3.82 -14.05
CA PHE A 77 -20.52 -4.32 -13.02
C PHE A 77 -21.71 -5.07 -13.63
N GLN A 78 -22.39 -4.48 -14.59
CA GLN A 78 -23.56 -5.09 -15.26
C GLN A 78 -23.18 -6.38 -16.00
N HIS A 79 -21.99 -6.42 -16.62
CA HIS A 79 -21.47 -7.65 -17.24
C HIS A 79 -21.29 -8.77 -16.20
N THR A 80 -20.74 -8.47 -15.03
CA THR A 80 -20.54 -9.44 -13.95
C THR A 80 -21.86 -9.92 -13.38
N VAL A 81 -22.83 -9.03 -13.15
CA VAL A 81 -24.19 -9.38 -12.73
C VAL A 81 -24.83 -10.37 -13.71
N ALA A 82 -24.73 -10.10 -15.01
CA ALA A 82 -25.29 -10.98 -16.03
C ALA A 82 -24.59 -12.34 -16.10
N ALA A 83 -23.27 -12.40 -15.83
CA ALA A 83 -22.49 -13.63 -15.89
C ALA A 83 -22.75 -14.55 -14.69
N VAL A 84 -22.88 -14.02 -13.48
CA VAL A 84 -22.96 -14.82 -12.24
C VAL A 84 -24.01 -14.30 -11.24
N PRO A 85 -25.28 -14.18 -11.65
CA PRO A 85 -26.33 -13.53 -10.85
C PRO A 85 -26.54 -14.14 -9.47
N ASP A 86 -26.44 -15.46 -9.35
CA ASP A 86 -26.77 -16.21 -8.13
C ASP A 86 -25.58 -16.36 -7.15
N ARG A 87 -24.38 -15.89 -7.55
CA ARG A 87 -23.22 -15.97 -6.65
C ARG A 87 -23.25 -14.86 -5.63
N VAL A 88 -22.76 -15.18 -4.40
CA VAL A 88 -22.57 -14.17 -3.36
C VAL A 88 -21.55 -13.14 -3.82
N ALA A 89 -21.98 -11.89 -3.88
CA ALA A 89 -21.16 -10.72 -4.22
C ALA A 89 -20.64 -10.03 -2.96
N LEU A 90 -21.50 -9.81 -1.98
CA LEU A 90 -21.24 -8.95 -0.83
C LEU A 90 -21.85 -9.54 0.44
N ARG A 91 -21.08 -9.54 1.53
CA ARG A 91 -21.59 -9.97 2.85
C ARG A 91 -20.87 -9.26 3.98
N SER A 92 -21.52 -9.15 5.13
CA SER A 92 -20.90 -8.73 6.38
C SER A 92 -20.16 -9.89 7.06
N SER A 93 -19.13 -9.59 7.86
CA SER A 93 -18.32 -10.61 8.55
C SER A 93 -19.07 -11.34 9.67
N ASP A 94 -20.13 -10.73 10.21
CA ASP A 94 -21.03 -11.32 11.20
C ASP A 94 -22.13 -12.19 10.58
N GLY A 95 -22.22 -12.22 9.23
CA GLY A 95 -23.23 -12.99 8.50
C GLY A 95 -24.64 -12.40 8.52
N ALA A 96 -24.84 -11.21 9.09
CA ALA A 96 -26.14 -10.56 9.16
C ALA A 96 -26.68 -10.13 7.78
N VAL A 97 -25.77 -9.80 6.86
CA VAL A 97 -26.09 -9.35 5.50
C VAL A 97 -25.34 -10.21 4.48
N SER A 98 -26.04 -10.65 3.45
CA SER A 98 -25.46 -11.33 2.30
C SER A 98 -26.28 -11.02 1.06
N TYR A 99 -25.64 -10.56 -0.02
CA TYR A 99 -26.25 -10.28 -1.32
C TYR A 99 -25.59 -11.13 -2.40
N THR A 100 -26.37 -11.74 -3.26
CA THR A 100 -25.93 -12.24 -4.56
C THR A 100 -25.68 -11.08 -5.52
N TRP A 101 -25.05 -11.32 -6.68
CA TRP A 101 -24.85 -10.27 -7.70
C TRP A 101 -26.19 -9.71 -8.19
N ALA A 102 -27.22 -10.54 -8.38
CA ALA A 102 -28.56 -10.10 -8.76
C ALA A 102 -29.23 -9.24 -7.68
N GLU A 103 -29.11 -9.61 -6.42
CA GLU A 103 -29.64 -8.84 -5.29
C GLU A 103 -28.89 -7.51 -5.12
N TYR A 104 -27.57 -7.53 -5.34
CA TYR A 104 -26.75 -6.33 -5.33
C TYR A 104 -27.19 -5.36 -6.42
N ASP A 105 -27.34 -5.83 -7.66
CA ASP A 105 -27.84 -4.99 -8.77
C ASP A 105 -29.23 -4.42 -8.50
N ARG A 106 -30.17 -5.24 -8.00
CA ARG A 106 -31.49 -4.77 -7.62
C ARG A 106 -31.44 -3.62 -6.62
N ARG A 107 -30.62 -3.75 -5.58
CA ARG A 107 -30.43 -2.67 -4.58
C ARG A 107 -29.78 -1.43 -5.18
N VAL A 108 -28.80 -1.61 -6.07
CA VAL A 108 -28.17 -0.51 -6.82
C VAL A 108 -29.19 0.25 -7.65
N ARG A 109 -30.07 -0.45 -8.38
CA ARG A 109 -31.13 0.17 -9.19
C ARG A 109 -32.12 0.97 -8.35
N GLU A 110 -32.58 0.39 -7.22
CA GLU A 110 -33.48 1.05 -6.29
C GLU A 110 -32.86 2.35 -5.73
N LEU A 111 -31.60 2.28 -5.28
CA LEU A 111 -30.89 3.43 -4.72
C LEU A 111 -30.57 4.48 -5.80
N ALA A 112 -30.19 4.07 -7.01
CA ALA A 112 -29.92 4.99 -8.10
C ALA A 112 -31.17 5.80 -8.48
N ALA A 113 -32.33 5.15 -8.62
CA ALA A 113 -33.60 5.84 -8.82
C ALA A 113 -33.92 6.82 -7.69
N GLY A 114 -33.67 6.41 -6.43
CA GLY A 114 -33.87 7.26 -5.27
C GLY A 114 -32.95 8.46 -5.22
N PHE A 115 -31.66 8.29 -5.49
CA PHE A 115 -30.71 9.42 -5.57
C PHE A 115 -31.03 10.35 -6.75
N ALA A 116 -31.47 9.81 -7.89
CA ALA A 116 -31.94 10.63 -9.02
C ALA A 116 -33.14 11.49 -8.61
N ALA A 117 -34.09 10.94 -7.82
CA ALA A 117 -35.23 11.70 -7.30
C ALA A 117 -34.83 12.79 -6.29
N LEU A 118 -33.65 12.67 -5.65
CA LEU A 118 -33.03 13.74 -4.85
C LEU A 118 -32.30 14.79 -5.72
N GLY A 119 -32.32 14.64 -7.04
CA GLY A 119 -31.64 15.52 -7.97
C GLY A 119 -30.16 15.23 -8.18
N VAL A 120 -29.67 14.02 -7.81
CA VAL A 120 -28.30 13.60 -8.07
C VAL A 120 -28.20 13.09 -9.51
N GLY A 121 -27.28 13.63 -10.28
CA GLY A 121 -27.03 13.26 -11.66
C GLY A 121 -25.55 13.22 -12.02
N ARG A 122 -25.27 13.11 -13.31
CA ARG A 122 -23.90 12.99 -13.84
C ARG A 122 -23.04 14.19 -13.48
N GLY A 123 -21.88 13.92 -12.87
CA GLY A 123 -20.92 14.91 -12.43
C GLY A 123 -21.17 15.50 -11.03
N ASP A 124 -22.34 15.24 -10.43
CA ASP A 124 -22.63 15.65 -9.06
C ASP A 124 -21.81 14.84 -8.06
N THR A 125 -21.26 15.50 -7.07
CA THR A 125 -20.47 14.87 -6.02
C THR A 125 -21.35 14.48 -4.83
N VAL A 126 -21.13 13.31 -4.25
CA VAL A 126 -21.82 12.83 -3.05
C VAL A 126 -20.82 12.35 -2.01
N ALA A 127 -20.90 12.95 -0.81
CA ALA A 127 -20.02 12.57 0.29
C ALA A 127 -20.51 11.30 0.99
N LEU A 128 -19.60 10.37 1.29
CA LEU A 128 -19.87 9.14 2.04
C LEU A 128 -19.06 9.16 3.34
N MET A 129 -19.71 9.12 4.50
CA MET A 129 -19.05 8.98 5.80
C MET A 129 -19.55 7.72 6.48
N LEU A 130 -19.02 6.59 6.00
CA LEU A 130 -19.47 5.23 6.34
C LEU A 130 -18.31 4.42 6.91
N GLY A 131 -18.61 3.48 7.80
CA GLY A 131 -17.69 2.40 8.17
C GLY A 131 -17.65 1.31 7.10
N ASN A 132 -16.70 0.38 7.24
CA ASN A 132 -16.66 -0.77 6.33
C ASN A 132 -17.90 -1.64 6.50
N GLY A 133 -18.79 -1.58 5.55
CA GLY A 133 -20.06 -2.29 5.56
C GLY A 133 -20.63 -2.45 4.15
N PRO A 134 -21.64 -3.30 3.98
CA PRO A 134 -22.30 -3.47 2.69
C PRO A 134 -22.86 -2.17 2.11
N ASP A 135 -23.36 -1.25 2.94
CA ASP A 135 -23.98 0.01 2.50
C ASP A 135 -23.04 0.89 1.70
N PHE A 136 -21.75 0.94 2.07
CA PHE A 136 -20.76 1.64 1.25
C PHE A 136 -20.76 1.13 -0.19
N HIS A 137 -20.70 -0.19 -0.36
CA HIS A 137 -20.65 -0.82 -1.68
C HIS A 137 -21.93 -0.57 -2.49
N LEU A 138 -23.10 -0.62 -1.85
CA LEU A 138 -24.40 -0.38 -2.48
C LEU A 138 -24.53 1.08 -2.94
N VAL A 139 -24.23 2.03 -2.06
CA VAL A 139 -24.38 3.47 -2.32
C VAL A 139 -23.35 3.93 -3.36
N ASP A 140 -22.10 3.54 -3.23
CA ASP A 140 -21.05 3.90 -4.19
C ASP A 140 -21.40 3.40 -5.60
N ALA A 141 -21.86 2.14 -5.70
CA ALA A 141 -22.28 1.56 -6.97
C ALA A 141 -23.49 2.27 -7.56
N ALA A 142 -24.50 2.59 -6.77
CA ALA A 142 -25.67 3.32 -7.23
C ALA A 142 -25.30 4.70 -7.81
N LEU A 143 -24.40 5.42 -7.15
CA LEU A 143 -23.97 6.75 -7.54
C LEU A 143 -23.14 6.74 -8.83
N PHE A 144 -22.17 5.85 -8.98
CA PHE A 144 -21.38 5.84 -10.21
C PHE A 144 -22.18 5.33 -11.42
N HIS A 145 -23.27 4.55 -11.23
CA HIS A 145 -24.20 4.23 -12.33
C HIS A 145 -25.00 5.46 -12.79
N LEU A 146 -25.24 6.44 -11.93
CA LEU A 146 -25.79 7.75 -12.32
C LEU A 146 -24.75 8.63 -13.03
N GLY A 147 -23.48 8.23 -13.09
CA GLY A 147 -22.37 9.10 -13.47
C GLY A 147 -22.07 10.17 -12.43
N ALA A 148 -22.64 10.06 -11.23
CA ALA A 148 -22.28 10.89 -10.09
C ALA A 148 -20.93 10.46 -9.52
N VAL A 149 -20.34 11.31 -8.69
CA VAL A 149 -18.98 11.17 -8.17
C VAL A 149 -19.02 10.93 -6.66
N PRO A 150 -19.15 9.67 -6.20
CA PRO A 150 -19.06 9.35 -4.79
C PRO A 150 -17.64 9.54 -4.27
N PHE A 151 -17.51 10.12 -3.07
CA PHE A 151 -16.23 10.21 -2.39
C PHE A 151 -16.40 9.97 -0.88
N SER A 152 -15.44 9.28 -0.28
CA SER A 152 -15.52 9.00 1.15
C SER A 152 -14.75 10.02 1.98
N VAL A 153 -15.33 10.40 3.11
CA VAL A 153 -14.73 11.20 4.16
C VAL A 153 -14.19 10.25 5.24
N TYR A 154 -12.98 10.49 5.73
CA TYR A 154 -12.45 9.68 6.83
C TYR A 154 -13.28 9.84 8.11
N ASN A 155 -13.66 8.72 8.71
CA ASN A 155 -14.47 8.68 9.94
C ASN A 155 -13.79 9.34 11.15
N THR A 156 -12.49 9.57 11.08
CA THR A 156 -11.68 10.24 12.09
C THR A 156 -11.42 11.73 11.81
N SER A 157 -11.98 12.27 10.70
CA SER A 157 -11.81 13.69 10.33
C SER A 157 -12.48 14.61 11.33
N THR A 158 -11.82 15.74 11.62
CA THR A 158 -12.41 16.80 12.44
C THR A 158 -13.46 17.58 11.66
N PRO A 159 -14.38 18.32 12.31
CA PRO A 159 -15.37 19.15 11.62
C PRO A 159 -14.75 20.13 10.61
N GLU A 160 -13.59 20.72 10.92
CA GLU A 160 -12.89 21.66 10.05
C GLU A 160 -12.35 20.96 8.78
N GLN A 161 -11.82 19.73 8.93
CA GLN A 161 -11.37 18.91 7.81
C GLN A 161 -12.55 18.49 6.93
N ILE A 162 -13.66 18.09 7.54
CA ILE A 162 -14.89 17.75 6.83
C ILE A 162 -15.40 18.97 6.07
N ALA A 163 -15.50 20.13 6.71
CA ALA A 163 -15.94 21.38 6.08
C ALA A 163 -15.10 21.74 4.84
N HIS A 164 -13.77 21.61 4.94
CA HIS A 164 -12.86 21.83 3.82
C HIS A 164 -13.15 20.86 2.66
N VAL A 165 -13.28 19.56 2.95
CA VAL A 165 -13.54 18.53 1.95
C VAL A 165 -14.87 18.76 1.25
N LEU A 166 -15.96 19.02 1.99
CA LEU A 166 -17.26 19.31 1.44
C LEU A 166 -17.26 20.58 0.58
N ALA A 167 -16.52 21.62 1.02
CA ALA A 167 -16.40 22.86 0.27
C ALA A 167 -15.64 22.67 -1.05
N ASN A 168 -14.55 21.90 -1.04
CA ASN A 168 -13.77 21.59 -2.23
C ASN A 168 -14.54 20.70 -3.20
N ALA A 169 -15.23 19.66 -2.70
CA ALA A 169 -16.06 18.79 -3.51
C ALA A 169 -17.29 19.49 -4.11
N ASP A 170 -17.85 20.48 -3.38
CA ASP A 170 -19.08 21.21 -3.72
C ASP A 170 -20.31 20.29 -3.82
N ASN A 171 -20.45 19.40 -2.85
CA ASN A 171 -21.55 18.45 -2.80
C ASN A 171 -22.76 19.01 -2.04
N ALA A 172 -23.95 18.61 -2.50
CA ALA A 172 -25.21 18.95 -1.87
C ALA A 172 -25.85 17.78 -1.09
N VAL A 173 -25.32 16.58 -1.29
CA VAL A 173 -25.82 15.34 -0.69
C VAL A 173 -24.70 14.67 0.07
N ALA A 174 -25.01 14.15 1.25
CA ALA A 174 -24.11 13.29 2.02
C ALA A 174 -24.85 12.08 2.58
N VAL A 175 -24.17 10.93 2.58
CA VAL A 175 -24.62 9.67 3.17
C VAL A 175 -23.72 9.33 4.34
N CYS A 176 -24.26 9.03 5.51
CA CYS A 176 -23.47 8.73 6.69
C CYS A 176 -24.13 7.68 7.59
N GLU A 177 -23.37 7.13 8.52
CA GLU A 177 -23.91 6.44 9.70
C GLU A 177 -24.31 7.46 10.77
N GLU A 178 -25.29 7.11 11.59
CA GLU A 178 -25.80 7.97 12.65
C GLU A 178 -24.69 8.46 13.61
N ALA A 179 -23.73 7.61 13.92
CA ALA A 179 -22.59 7.92 14.78
C ALA A 179 -21.75 9.10 14.25
N PHE A 180 -21.76 9.38 12.95
CA PHE A 180 -20.98 10.45 12.30
C PHE A 180 -21.80 11.72 12.03
N LEU A 181 -23.11 11.63 12.13
CA LEU A 181 -24.04 12.72 11.82
C LEU A 181 -23.77 14.01 12.59
N PRO A 182 -23.46 14.01 13.92
CA PRO A 182 -23.17 15.24 14.65
C PRO A 182 -21.98 16.01 14.07
N ARG A 183 -20.89 15.29 13.70
CA ARG A 183 -19.70 15.93 13.11
C ARG A 183 -19.97 16.46 11.71
N LEU A 184 -20.73 15.71 10.93
CA LEU A 184 -21.10 16.11 9.57
C LEU A 184 -21.99 17.37 9.59
N ARG A 185 -22.97 17.43 10.51
CA ARG A 185 -23.82 18.61 10.70
C ARG A 185 -23.02 19.84 11.14
N ALA A 186 -22.11 19.67 12.10
CA ALA A 186 -21.24 20.74 12.57
C ALA A 186 -20.35 21.31 11.44
N ALA A 187 -19.94 20.46 10.49
CA ALA A 187 -19.06 20.85 9.39
C ALA A 187 -19.82 21.42 8.18
N ALA A 188 -21.03 20.94 7.94
CA ALA A 188 -21.74 21.21 6.68
C ALA A 188 -22.47 22.56 6.65
N ALA A 189 -22.84 23.10 7.81
CA ALA A 189 -23.69 24.28 7.91
C ALA A 189 -24.89 24.17 6.94
N ASP A 190 -25.15 25.19 6.12
CA ASP A 190 -26.26 25.21 5.16
C ASP A 190 -25.93 24.59 3.78
N ARG A 191 -24.78 23.95 3.63
CA ARG A 191 -24.30 23.42 2.33
C ARG A 191 -25.07 22.20 1.86
N LEU A 192 -25.35 21.26 2.78
CA LEU A 192 -25.99 20.00 2.45
C LEU A 192 -27.52 20.18 2.37
N ARG A 193 -28.09 19.91 1.20
CA ARG A 193 -29.54 19.90 1.00
C ARG A 193 -30.18 18.60 1.46
N HIS A 194 -29.46 17.48 1.32
CA HIS A 194 -29.94 16.17 1.68
C HIS A 194 -28.90 15.43 2.52
N LEU A 195 -29.31 14.99 3.69
CA LEU A 195 -28.60 14.06 4.55
C LEU A 195 -29.32 12.70 4.50
N VAL A 196 -28.55 11.65 4.24
CA VAL A 196 -29.04 10.27 4.21
C VAL A 196 -28.30 9.48 5.29
N CYS A 197 -29.05 8.74 6.12
CA CYS A 197 -28.50 7.89 7.18
C CYS A 197 -28.71 6.43 6.81
N THR A 198 -27.66 5.60 7.00
CA THR A 198 -27.70 4.19 6.66
C THR A 198 -28.23 3.33 7.82
N ASP A 199 -28.15 3.83 9.04
CA ASP A 199 -28.58 3.20 10.28
C ASP A 199 -29.39 4.20 11.14
N GLY A 200 -30.32 3.72 11.94
CA GLY A 200 -31.21 4.59 12.71
C GLY A 200 -32.20 5.42 11.88
N GLN A 201 -32.88 6.33 12.54
CA GLN A 201 -33.83 7.29 11.95
C GLN A 201 -33.66 8.68 12.60
N PRO A 202 -32.53 9.33 12.41
CA PRO A 202 -32.25 10.61 13.07
C PRO A 202 -33.08 11.74 12.43
N ASP A 203 -33.57 12.66 13.27
CA ASP A 203 -34.30 13.83 12.81
C ASP A 203 -33.53 14.61 11.74
N GLY A 204 -34.24 15.03 10.67
CA GLY A 204 -33.67 15.85 9.60
C GLY A 204 -32.70 15.11 8.67
N ALA A 205 -32.66 13.78 8.71
CA ALA A 205 -31.99 12.95 7.70
C ALA A 205 -32.99 11.90 7.17
N ARG A 206 -32.82 11.51 5.91
CA ARG A 206 -33.58 10.41 5.29
C ARG A 206 -32.87 9.06 5.54
N THR A 207 -33.59 7.99 5.64
CA THR A 207 -33.01 6.65 5.64
C THR A 207 -32.73 6.19 4.21
N LEU A 208 -31.85 5.19 4.01
CA LEU A 208 -31.65 4.57 2.70
C LEU A 208 -32.93 3.94 2.14
N ALA A 209 -33.80 3.41 3.03
CA ALA A 209 -35.09 2.86 2.63
C ALA A 209 -36.03 3.93 2.08
N GLU A 210 -36.09 5.11 2.71
CA GLU A 210 -36.87 6.24 2.21
C GLU A 210 -36.33 6.80 0.90
N VAL A 211 -34.99 6.83 0.72
CA VAL A 211 -34.37 7.21 -0.54
C VAL A 211 -34.76 6.22 -1.63
N ALA A 212 -34.65 4.93 -1.41
CA ALA A 212 -35.02 3.90 -2.37
C ALA A 212 -36.53 3.98 -2.74
N ALA A 213 -37.40 4.21 -1.74
CA ALA A 213 -38.84 4.33 -1.93
C ALA A 213 -39.26 5.62 -2.66
N ALA A 214 -38.42 6.67 -2.66
CA ALA A 214 -38.68 7.92 -3.37
C ALA A 214 -38.32 7.84 -4.85
N GLY A 215 -37.70 6.75 -5.33
CA GLY A 215 -37.35 6.54 -6.72
C GLY A 215 -38.58 6.52 -7.65
N ASP A 216 -38.49 7.16 -8.80
CA ASP A 216 -39.53 7.10 -9.84
C ASP A 216 -39.58 5.67 -10.43
N PRO A 217 -40.73 4.97 -10.37
CA PRO A 217 -40.89 3.67 -11.02
C PRO A 217 -40.60 3.68 -12.53
N GLY A 218 -40.73 4.83 -13.20
CA GLY A 218 -40.40 5.03 -14.61
C GLY A 218 -38.94 5.37 -14.90
N PHE A 219 -38.07 5.38 -13.87
CA PHE A 219 -36.66 5.73 -14.05
C PHE A 219 -35.91 4.70 -14.91
N ASP A 220 -35.45 5.16 -16.10
CA ASP A 220 -34.67 4.30 -17.00
C ASP A 220 -33.20 4.21 -16.58
N PHE A 221 -32.96 3.35 -15.62
CA PHE A 221 -31.61 3.07 -15.07
C PHE A 221 -30.63 2.67 -16.19
N ASP A 222 -31.11 1.84 -17.15
CA ASP A 222 -30.23 1.30 -18.19
C ASP A 222 -29.83 2.38 -19.22
N ALA A 223 -30.72 3.31 -19.55
CA ALA A 223 -30.36 4.45 -20.37
C ALA A 223 -29.40 5.41 -19.68
N VAL A 224 -29.48 5.52 -18.34
CA VAL A 224 -28.61 6.43 -17.57
C VAL A 224 -27.18 5.91 -17.50
N TRP A 225 -26.96 4.69 -17.02
CA TRP A 225 -25.59 4.21 -16.84
C TRP A 225 -24.83 4.01 -18.16
N ARG A 226 -25.54 3.71 -19.28
CA ARG A 226 -24.90 3.58 -20.59
C ARG A 226 -24.35 4.90 -21.15
N ARG A 227 -24.71 6.05 -20.56
CA ARG A 227 -24.14 7.36 -20.93
C ARG A 227 -22.86 7.69 -20.20
N VAL A 228 -22.50 6.91 -19.19
CA VAL A 228 -21.27 7.11 -18.41
C VAL A 228 -20.07 6.66 -19.25
N GLY A 229 -19.09 7.55 -19.41
CA GLY A 229 -17.93 7.33 -20.27
C GLY A 229 -16.60 7.27 -19.50
N ARG A 230 -15.55 6.84 -20.20
CA ARG A 230 -14.19 6.70 -19.61
C ARG A 230 -13.66 8.01 -19.02
N GLN A 231 -14.02 9.15 -19.55
CA GLN A 231 -13.57 10.48 -19.11
C GLN A 231 -14.38 11.06 -17.94
N ASP A 232 -15.49 10.42 -17.58
CA ASP A 232 -16.25 10.84 -16.41
C ASP A 232 -15.46 10.51 -15.14
N VAL A 233 -15.54 11.42 -14.16
CA VAL A 233 -14.90 11.21 -12.87
C VAL A 233 -15.68 10.14 -12.11
N LEU A 234 -15.00 9.04 -11.76
CA LEU A 234 -15.56 7.94 -10.99
C LEU A 234 -15.63 8.28 -9.51
N THR A 235 -14.57 8.89 -8.97
CA THR A 235 -14.46 9.18 -7.55
C THR A 235 -13.45 10.30 -7.29
N LEU A 236 -13.56 10.92 -6.08
CA LEU A 236 -12.53 11.79 -5.53
C LEU A 236 -11.84 11.06 -4.36
N ILE A 237 -10.52 11.12 -4.33
CA ILE A 237 -9.73 10.63 -3.20
C ILE A 237 -9.06 11.80 -2.51
N TYR A 238 -9.52 12.11 -1.29
CA TYR A 238 -8.92 13.16 -0.50
C TYR A 238 -7.67 12.66 0.21
N THR A 239 -6.51 13.18 -0.23
CA THR A 239 -5.21 12.83 0.35
C THR A 239 -4.77 13.92 1.32
N SER A 240 -4.40 13.51 2.53
CA SER A 240 -3.71 14.39 3.48
C SER A 240 -2.26 14.55 3.04
N GLY A 241 -1.94 15.63 2.34
CA GLY A 241 -0.54 16.01 2.11
C GLY A 241 0.21 16.20 3.43
N THR A 242 1.54 16.05 3.41
CA THR A 242 2.40 16.37 4.59
C THR A 242 2.34 17.84 4.97
N THR A 243 1.83 18.68 4.07
CA THR A 243 1.72 20.13 4.25
C THR A 243 0.40 20.66 3.66
N GLY A 244 -0.47 21.20 4.51
CA GLY A 244 -1.70 21.88 4.09
C GLY A 244 -2.98 21.02 4.10
N PRO A 245 -4.11 21.60 3.68
CA PRO A 245 -5.39 20.92 3.68
C PRO A 245 -5.45 19.78 2.66
N PRO A 246 -6.34 18.78 2.86
CA PRO A 246 -6.52 17.65 1.95
C PRO A 246 -6.81 18.10 0.51
N LYS A 247 -6.20 17.39 -0.47
CA LYS A 247 -6.43 17.61 -1.90
C LYS A 247 -7.33 16.50 -2.44
N GLY A 248 -8.33 16.84 -3.25
CA GLY A 248 -9.21 15.90 -3.92
C GLY A 248 -8.61 15.44 -5.26
N VAL A 249 -8.09 14.23 -5.32
CA VAL A 249 -7.59 13.60 -6.56
C VAL A 249 -8.77 13.15 -7.39
N GLU A 250 -8.94 13.66 -8.61
CA GLU A 250 -9.98 13.24 -9.56
C GLU A 250 -9.52 12.01 -10.32
N LEU A 251 -10.22 10.88 -10.13
CA LEU A 251 -9.97 9.63 -10.85
C LEU A 251 -11.17 9.34 -11.77
N THR A 252 -10.88 9.13 -13.06
CA THR A 252 -11.91 8.80 -14.06
C THR A 252 -12.17 7.29 -14.11
N HIS A 253 -13.29 6.88 -14.71
CA HIS A 253 -13.55 5.48 -15.02
C HIS A 253 -12.40 4.89 -15.84
N GLY A 254 -11.90 5.63 -16.83
CA GLY A 254 -10.77 5.22 -17.67
C GLY A 254 -9.50 4.96 -16.88
N ASN A 255 -9.13 5.84 -15.96
CA ASN A 255 -7.94 5.65 -15.13
C ASN A 255 -7.98 4.31 -14.37
N ILE A 256 -9.11 4.02 -13.72
CA ILE A 256 -9.29 2.79 -12.93
C ILE A 256 -9.36 1.56 -13.83
N LEU A 257 -10.10 1.60 -14.95
CA LEU A 257 -10.20 0.47 -15.88
C LEU A 257 -8.85 0.14 -16.52
N THR A 258 -8.06 1.13 -16.90
CA THR A 258 -6.71 0.93 -17.45
C THR A 258 -5.79 0.30 -16.39
N ASN A 259 -5.82 0.79 -15.14
CA ASN A 259 -5.01 0.24 -14.07
C ASN A 259 -5.38 -1.22 -13.76
N LEU A 260 -6.66 -1.54 -13.70
CA LEU A 260 -7.14 -2.91 -13.49
C LEU A 260 -6.82 -3.82 -14.69
N GLY A 261 -6.86 -3.28 -15.92
CA GLY A 261 -6.40 -3.95 -17.13
C GLY A 261 -4.93 -4.34 -17.06
N SER A 262 -4.08 -3.45 -16.58
CA SER A 262 -2.65 -3.72 -16.37
C SER A 262 -2.41 -4.87 -15.38
N LEU A 263 -3.22 -5.01 -14.32
CA LEU A 263 -3.17 -6.18 -13.43
C LEU A 263 -3.72 -7.45 -14.09
N ALA A 264 -4.79 -7.36 -14.89
CA ALA A 264 -5.36 -8.49 -15.62
C ALA A 264 -4.41 -9.04 -16.70
N ASN A 265 -3.42 -8.25 -17.12
CA ASN A 265 -2.36 -8.68 -18.03
C ASN A 265 -1.25 -9.49 -17.32
N LEU A 266 -1.30 -9.68 -16.01
CA LEU A 266 -0.38 -10.54 -15.28
C LEU A 266 -0.87 -11.99 -15.32
N PRO A 267 -0.31 -12.87 -16.20
CA PRO A 267 -0.84 -14.21 -16.42
C PRO A 267 -0.79 -15.08 -15.16
N GLU A 268 0.12 -14.79 -14.23
CA GLU A 268 0.24 -15.49 -12.96
C GLU A 268 -0.95 -15.26 -12.01
N LEU A 269 -1.71 -14.18 -12.22
CA LEU A 269 -2.82 -13.76 -11.37
C LEU A 269 -4.18 -13.89 -12.07
N ALA A 270 -4.25 -13.52 -13.33
CA ALA A 270 -5.51 -13.35 -14.08
C ALA A 270 -6.46 -14.54 -13.96
N ASP A 271 -5.96 -15.76 -14.20
CA ASP A 271 -6.76 -16.99 -14.21
C ASP A 271 -7.14 -17.48 -12.81
N ARG A 272 -6.53 -16.93 -11.76
CA ARG A 272 -6.61 -17.47 -10.41
C ARG A 272 -7.39 -16.61 -9.43
N VAL A 273 -7.66 -15.36 -9.80
CA VAL A 273 -8.38 -14.41 -8.94
C VAL A 273 -9.88 -14.36 -9.24
N VAL A 274 -10.30 -14.83 -10.41
CA VAL A 274 -11.71 -14.84 -10.84
C VAL A 274 -12.55 -15.75 -9.93
N GLY A 275 -13.68 -15.24 -9.47
CA GLY A 275 -14.55 -15.92 -8.51
C GLY A 275 -13.97 -16.07 -7.12
N GLY A 276 -12.93 -15.29 -6.81
CA GLY A 276 -12.21 -15.33 -5.56
C GLY A 276 -12.98 -14.78 -4.37
N ARG A 277 -12.26 -14.60 -3.27
CA ARG A 277 -12.76 -14.02 -2.02
C ARG A 277 -11.85 -12.88 -1.59
N LEU A 278 -12.46 -11.77 -1.23
CA LEU A 278 -11.78 -10.56 -0.78
C LEU A 278 -12.27 -10.18 0.61
N VAL A 279 -11.44 -9.46 1.35
CA VAL A 279 -11.79 -8.90 2.66
C VAL A 279 -11.62 -7.39 2.60
N SER A 280 -12.72 -6.67 2.83
CA SER A 280 -12.76 -5.21 2.92
C SER A 280 -12.62 -4.80 4.38
N TYR A 281 -11.50 -4.17 4.75
CA TYR A 281 -11.23 -3.78 6.13
C TYR A 281 -10.45 -2.46 6.26
N LEU A 282 -9.84 -1.99 5.18
CA LEU A 282 -9.19 -0.68 5.16
C LEU A 282 -10.24 0.42 5.00
N PRO A 283 -9.94 1.66 5.39
CA PRO A 283 -10.88 2.76 5.20
C PRO A 283 -11.28 2.95 3.73
N ASP A 284 -12.60 3.06 3.45
CA ASP A 284 -13.12 3.31 2.10
C ASP A 284 -12.81 4.73 1.56
N ALA A 285 -12.35 5.62 2.44
CA ALA A 285 -11.78 6.92 2.07
C ALA A 285 -10.37 6.79 1.45
N HIS A 286 -9.73 5.64 1.57
CA HIS A 286 -8.45 5.35 0.94
C HIS A 286 -8.64 4.54 -0.33
N LEU A 287 -8.01 4.96 -1.42
CA LEU A 287 -8.15 4.29 -2.72
C LEU A 287 -7.83 2.79 -2.66
N ALA A 288 -6.89 2.36 -1.81
CA ALA A 288 -6.51 0.95 -1.70
C ALA A 288 -7.71 0.04 -1.39
N ASN A 289 -8.61 0.42 -0.47
CA ASN A 289 -9.79 -0.41 -0.19
C ASN A 289 -10.79 -0.38 -1.34
N ARG A 290 -11.09 0.81 -1.90
CA ARG A 290 -11.96 0.95 -3.08
C ARG A 290 -11.43 0.12 -4.25
N TYR A 291 -10.13 0.16 -4.50
CA TYR A 291 -9.51 -0.55 -5.62
C TYR A 291 -9.52 -2.07 -5.41
N PHE A 292 -8.97 -2.56 -4.28
CA PHE A 292 -8.78 -3.99 -4.07
C PHE A 292 -9.99 -4.75 -3.54
N ALA A 293 -10.91 -4.08 -2.82
CA ALA A 293 -12.08 -4.73 -2.22
C ALA A 293 -13.42 -4.32 -2.85
N HIS A 294 -13.44 -3.31 -3.73
CA HIS A 294 -14.67 -2.88 -4.39
C HIS A 294 -14.55 -3.01 -5.92
N TYR A 295 -13.69 -2.25 -6.57
CA TYR A 295 -13.58 -2.26 -8.02
C TYR A 295 -13.04 -3.58 -8.58
N LEU A 296 -11.99 -4.15 -7.96
CA LEU A 296 -11.45 -5.46 -8.37
C LEU A 296 -12.49 -6.58 -8.24
N ALA A 297 -13.34 -6.54 -7.21
CA ALA A 297 -14.40 -7.52 -7.03
C ALA A 297 -15.38 -7.56 -8.19
N MET A 298 -15.74 -6.40 -8.71
CA MET A 298 -16.68 -6.26 -9.84
C MET A 298 -16.15 -6.91 -11.12
N ILE A 299 -14.84 -6.85 -11.33
CA ILE A 299 -14.20 -7.41 -12.53
C ILE A 299 -13.97 -8.90 -12.41
N THR A 300 -13.59 -9.34 -11.23
CA THR A 300 -13.22 -10.73 -10.98
C THR A 300 -14.38 -11.59 -10.50
N ALA A 301 -15.58 -11.03 -10.41
CA ALA A 301 -16.76 -11.67 -9.84
C ALA A 301 -16.48 -12.29 -8.43
N SER A 302 -15.60 -11.63 -7.67
CA SER A 302 -15.19 -12.08 -6.34
C SER A 302 -16.23 -11.70 -5.29
N SER A 303 -16.38 -12.54 -4.26
CA SER A 303 -17.18 -12.20 -3.09
C SER A 303 -16.38 -11.33 -2.12
N VAL A 304 -16.98 -10.25 -1.65
CA VAL A 304 -16.41 -9.33 -0.66
C VAL A 304 -17.00 -9.61 0.71
N THR A 305 -16.16 -9.79 1.72
CA THR A 305 -16.58 -9.82 3.12
C THR A 305 -16.12 -8.52 3.79
N THR A 306 -17.07 -7.72 4.27
CA THR A 306 -16.79 -6.44 4.95
C THR A 306 -16.52 -6.66 6.43
N VAL A 307 -15.54 -5.94 6.97
CA VAL A 307 -15.11 -6.05 8.37
C VAL A 307 -15.19 -4.68 9.01
N ARG A 308 -16.17 -4.47 9.86
CA ARG A 308 -16.40 -3.20 10.55
C ARG A 308 -15.33 -2.90 11.62
N ASP A 309 -14.95 -3.91 12.40
CA ASP A 309 -13.92 -3.80 13.43
C ASP A 309 -12.59 -4.39 12.96
N ILE A 310 -11.60 -3.52 12.71
CA ILE A 310 -10.26 -3.92 12.26
C ILE A 310 -9.57 -4.90 13.23
N ARG A 311 -9.95 -4.95 14.51
CA ARG A 311 -9.39 -5.86 15.51
C ARG A 311 -9.75 -7.32 15.23
N THR A 312 -10.86 -7.58 14.55
CA THR A 312 -11.36 -8.93 14.22
C THR A 312 -10.82 -9.45 12.87
N VAL A 313 -10.02 -8.67 12.14
CA VAL A 313 -9.56 -9.03 10.78
C VAL A 313 -8.88 -10.40 10.74
N ILE A 314 -8.05 -10.74 11.74
CA ILE A 314 -7.36 -12.06 11.77
C ILE A 314 -8.37 -13.21 11.88
N GLU A 315 -9.43 -13.07 12.66
CA GLU A 315 -10.50 -14.05 12.79
C GLU A 315 -11.28 -14.20 11.48
N VAL A 316 -11.57 -13.07 10.84
CA VAL A 316 -12.26 -13.05 9.54
C VAL A 316 -11.37 -13.68 8.44
N LEU A 317 -10.05 -13.45 8.43
CA LEU A 317 -9.14 -14.12 7.50
C LEU A 317 -9.18 -15.65 7.65
N ARG A 318 -9.27 -16.16 8.89
CA ARG A 318 -9.42 -17.60 9.18
C ARG A 318 -10.75 -18.18 8.73
N ALA A 319 -11.80 -17.37 8.70
CA ALA A 319 -13.12 -17.79 8.24
C ALA A 319 -13.30 -17.70 6.73
N VAL A 320 -12.74 -16.64 6.11
CA VAL A 320 -12.94 -16.31 4.69
C VAL A 320 -11.93 -17.02 3.78
N HIS A 321 -10.68 -17.17 4.24
CA HIS A 321 -9.57 -17.67 3.41
C HIS A 321 -9.46 -16.90 2.09
N PRO A 322 -9.08 -15.60 2.11
CA PRO A 322 -9.12 -14.75 0.91
C PRO A 322 -8.17 -15.24 -0.19
N THR A 323 -8.60 -15.05 -1.44
CA THR A 323 -7.79 -15.34 -2.64
C THR A 323 -6.76 -14.25 -2.89
N VAL A 324 -7.17 -12.98 -2.72
CA VAL A 324 -6.32 -11.79 -2.74
C VAL A 324 -6.47 -11.09 -1.42
N PHE A 325 -5.37 -10.65 -0.86
CA PHE A 325 -5.36 -9.90 0.40
C PHE A 325 -4.31 -8.81 0.36
N LEU A 326 -4.74 -7.56 0.54
CA LEU A 326 -3.84 -6.42 0.68
C LEU A 326 -3.67 -6.08 2.16
N GLY A 327 -2.45 -6.19 2.67
CA GLY A 327 -2.08 -5.77 4.03
C GLY A 327 -1.12 -4.59 4.00
N VAL A 328 -1.38 -3.57 4.80
CA VAL A 328 -0.37 -2.53 5.05
C VAL A 328 0.79 -3.10 5.90
N PRO A 329 2.02 -2.52 5.85
CA PRO A 329 3.18 -3.07 6.56
C PRO A 329 2.94 -3.36 8.04
N MET A 330 2.24 -2.49 8.76
CA MET A 330 1.90 -2.69 10.16
C MET A 330 1.12 -3.99 10.40
N PHE A 331 0.23 -4.34 9.48
CA PHE A 331 -0.54 -5.58 9.57
C PHE A 331 0.36 -6.81 9.42
N TRP A 332 1.30 -6.78 8.48
CA TRP A 332 2.28 -7.84 8.28
C TRP A 332 3.23 -7.99 9.45
N TYR A 333 3.67 -6.88 10.09
CA TYR A 333 4.45 -6.93 11.32
C TYR A 333 3.69 -7.62 12.46
N LYS A 334 2.39 -7.32 12.64
CA LYS A 334 1.54 -7.98 13.65
C LYS A 334 1.39 -9.48 13.40
N ILE A 335 1.15 -9.88 12.15
CA ILE A 335 1.07 -11.32 11.80
C ILE A 335 2.41 -12.00 12.08
N LYS A 336 3.54 -11.40 11.65
CA LYS A 336 4.88 -11.96 11.92
C LYS A 336 5.11 -12.14 13.41
N ALA A 337 4.85 -11.12 14.20
CA ALA A 337 5.00 -11.17 15.66
C ALA A 337 4.12 -12.26 16.31
N ALA A 338 2.88 -12.43 15.84
CA ALA A 338 1.97 -13.48 16.30
C ALA A 338 2.49 -14.88 15.97
N VAL A 339 3.01 -15.09 14.75
CA VAL A 339 3.61 -16.37 14.33
C VAL A 339 4.87 -16.66 15.12
N ASP A 340 5.77 -15.68 15.30
CA ASP A 340 6.99 -15.82 16.09
C ASP A 340 6.67 -16.17 17.55
N ALA A 341 5.67 -15.50 18.14
CA ALA A 341 5.24 -15.78 19.51
C ALA A 341 4.63 -17.20 19.63
N ALA A 342 3.82 -17.63 18.67
CA ALA A 342 3.25 -18.97 18.66
C ALA A 342 4.35 -20.05 18.56
N VAL A 343 5.34 -19.86 17.66
CA VAL A 343 6.49 -20.76 17.49
C VAL A 343 7.37 -20.79 18.75
N ALA A 344 7.55 -19.65 19.42
CA ALA A 344 8.34 -19.56 20.67
C ALA A 344 7.64 -20.21 21.87
N ALA A 345 6.30 -20.14 21.92
CA ALA A 345 5.50 -20.74 22.98
C ALA A 345 5.49 -22.27 22.92
N GLU A 346 5.69 -22.86 21.74
CA GLU A 346 5.73 -24.31 21.57
C GLU A 346 6.99 -24.91 22.24
N ARG A 347 6.77 -25.87 23.15
CA ARG A 347 7.84 -26.56 23.92
C ARG A 347 8.11 -27.97 23.39
N GLY A 348 9.25 -28.52 23.79
CA GLY A 348 9.61 -29.91 23.46
C GLY A 348 9.85 -30.17 21.97
N PRO A 349 9.64 -31.39 21.49
CA PRO A 349 9.91 -31.78 20.11
C PRO A 349 9.12 -30.96 19.06
N LYS A 350 7.87 -30.60 19.36
CA LYS A 350 7.04 -29.77 18.48
C LYS A 350 7.65 -28.37 18.28
N GLY A 351 8.14 -27.73 19.35
CA GLY A 351 8.79 -26.44 19.26
C GLY A 351 10.11 -26.48 18.50
N HIS A 352 10.90 -27.56 18.65
CA HIS A 352 12.12 -27.75 17.86
C HIS A 352 11.79 -27.92 16.38
N LEU A 353 10.76 -28.71 16.03
CA LEU A 353 10.30 -28.90 14.68
C LEU A 353 9.78 -27.58 14.06
N ALA A 354 9.00 -26.78 14.80
CA ALA A 354 8.49 -25.51 14.31
C ALA A 354 9.63 -24.52 13.99
N ARG A 355 10.57 -24.34 14.91
CA ARG A 355 11.74 -23.49 14.70
C ARG A 355 12.64 -23.97 13.56
N TRP A 356 12.84 -25.30 13.44
CA TRP A 356 13.57 -25.88 12.31
C TRP A 356 12.88 -25.60 10.99
N ALA A 357 11.56 -25.78 10.90
CA ALA A 357 10.80 -25.58 9.67
C ALA A 357 10.85 -24.12 9.20
N VAL A 358 10.64 -23.15 10.12
CA VAL A 358 10.73 -21.71 9.79
C VAL A 358 12.14 -21.35 9.30
N ARG A 359 13.21 -21.82 9.98
CA ARG A 359 14.58 -21.60 9.51
C ARG A 359 14.86 -22.22 8.15
N THR A 360 14.33 -23.42 7.89
CA THR A 360 14.48 -24.10 6.60
C THR A 360 13.78 -23.35 5.48
N GLY A 361 12.58 -22.81 5.75
CA GLY A 361 11.86 -21.95 4.82
C GLY A 361 12.62 -20.67 4.46
N LEU A 362 13.15 -19.98 5.47
CA LEU A 362 13.99 -18.79 5.30
C LEU A 362 15.26 -19.10 4.48
N GLU A 363 15.97 -20.20 4.80
CA GLU A 363 17.15 -20.63 4.04
C GLU A 363 16.82 -20.90 2.58
N ALA A 364 15.70 -21.60 2.31
CA ALA A 364 15.25 -21.91 0.98
C ALA A 364 14.86 -20.65 0.17
N SER A 365 14.23 -19.69 0.82
CA SER A 365 13.86 -18.39 0.23
C SER A 365 15.11 -17.57 -0.13
N ARG A 366 16.04 -17.40 0.81
CA ARG A 366 17.28 -16.65 0.59
C ARG A 366 18.14 -17.21 -0.53
N ARG A 367 18.31 -18.54 -0.58
CA ARG A 367 19.08 -19.18 -1.67
C ARG A 367 18.45 -18.98 -3.06
N SER A 368 17.13 -19.06 -3.15
CA SER A 368 16.44 -18.79 -4.42
C SER A 368 16.64 -17.36 -4.92
N ARG A 369 16.69 -16.40 -4.00
CA ARG A 369 16.88 -14.97 -4.31
C ARG A 369 18.26 -14.66 -4.93
N PHE A 370 19.33 -15.29 -4.43
CA PHE A 370 20.69 -15.04 -4.92
C PHE A 370 21.07 -15.88 -6.14
N GLY A 371 20.08 -16.41 -6.91
CA GLY A 371 20.32 -17.25 -8.07
C GLY A 371 20.95 -18.60 -7.76
N GLY A 372 21.08 -18.92 -6.48
CA GLY A 372 21.63 -20.20 -6.02
C GLY A 372 20.66 -21.36 -6.26
N ARG A 373 21.14 -22.42 -6.91
CA ARG A 373 20.36 -23.67 -7.04
C ARG A 373 20.17 -24.29 -5.64
N ARG A 374 18.92 -24.56 -5.25
CA ARG A 374 18.63 -25.31 -4.03
C ARG A 374 19.27 -26.70 -4.13
N THR A 375 20.12 -27.07 -3.19
CA THR A 375 20.65 -28.44 -3.11
C THR A 375 19.52 -29.45 -2.93
N LEU A 376 19.73 -30.71 -3.33
CA LEU A 376 18.72 -31.77 -3.16
C LEU A 376 18.34 -31.91 -1.67
N SER A 377 19.32 -31.83 -0.76
CA SER A 377 19.08 -31.91 0.68
C SER A 377 18.20 -30.74 1.19
N LEU A 378 18.39 -29.51 0.70
CA LEU A 378 17.54 -28.38 1.06
C LEU A 378 16.13 -28.51 0.48
N ARG A 379 15.99 -29.04 -0.74
CA ARG A 379 14.68 -29.33 -1.33
C ARG A 379 13.90 -30.34 -0.51
N LEU A 380 14.52 -31.45 -0.10
CA LEU A 380 13.89 -32.47 0.74
C LEU A 380 13.51 -31.91 2.13
N ARG A 381 14.44 -31.19 2.79
CA ARG A 381 14.16 -30.54 4.08
C ARG A 381 13.01 -29.55 3.95
N HIS A 382 12.98 -28.73 2.89
CA HIS A 382 11.92 -27.75 2.67
C HIS A 382 10.56 -28.44 2.41
N THR A 383 10.53 -29.51 1.60
CA THR A 383 9.29 -30.27 1.37
C THR A 383 8.75 -30.86 2.67
N LEU A 384 9.63 -31.37 3.53
CA LEU A 384 9.23 -31.89 4.85
C LEU A 384 8.73 -30.78 5.78
N ALA A 385 9.47 -29.64 5.83
CA ALA A 385 9.06 -28.47 6.59
C ALA A 385 7.69 -27.92 6.13
N GLU A 386 7.46 -27.89 4.82
CA GLU A 386 6.20 -27.48 4.22
C GLU A 386 5.04 -28.36 4.68
N ARG A 387 5.17 -29.68 4.54
CA ARG A 387 4.10 -30.62 4.88
C ARG A 387 3.79 -30.66 6.38
N LEU A 388 4.79 -30.56 7.23
CA LEU A 388 4.63 -30.74 8.68
C LEU A 388 4.24 -29.46 9.41
N VAL A 389 4.74 -28.29 8.95
CA VAL A 389 4.63 -27.03 9.72
C VAL A 389 4.19 -25.84 8.89
N LEU A 390 4.87 -25.50 7.78
CA LEU A 390 4.65 -24.21 7.12
C LEU A 390 3.23 -24.07 6.56
N ALA A 391 2.69 -25.15 5.96
CA ALA A 391 1.29 -25.16 5.49
C ALA A 391 0.31 -24.90 6.65
N ARG A 392 0.53 -25.53 7.80
CA ARG A 392 -0.34 -25.34 9.00
C ARG A 392 -0.24 -23.94 9.58
N LEU A 393 0.95 -23.32 9.55
CA LEU A 393 1.09 -21.92 9.97
C LEU A 393 0.28 -20.99 9.05
N ARG A 394 0.34 -21.18 7.73
CA ARG A 394 -0.48 -20.40 6.78
C ARG A 394 -1.99 -20.63 6.97
N GLU A 395 -2.39 -21.86 7.26
CA GLU A 395 -3.77 -22.20 7.58
C GLU A 395 -4.21 -21.50 8.88
N GLY A 396 -3.37 -21.53 9.91
CA GLY A 396 -3.64 -20.90 11.21
C GLY A 396 -3.81 -19.38 11.14
N ILE A 397 -3.27 -18.70 10.14
CA ILE A 397 -3.51 -17.28 9.87
C ILE A 397 -4.58 -17.04 8.81
N GLY A 398 -5.13 -18.09 8.18
CA GLY A 398 -6.19 -18.00 7.18
C GLY A 398 -5.72 -17.64 5.76
N LEU A 399 -4.41 -17.60 5.50
CA LEU A 399 -3.85 -17.15 4.21
C LEU A 399 -3.34 -18.31 3.31
N HIS A 400 -3.65 -19.56 3.62
CA HIS A 400 -3.21 -20.72 2.84
C HIS A 400 -3.80 -20.77 1.41
N ARG A 401 -4.93 -20.10 1.17
CA ARG A 401 -5.55 -19.97 -0.16
C ARG A 401 -5.18 -18.68 -0.89
N THR A 402 -4.43 -17.78 -0.24
CA THR A 402 -4.06 -16.49 -0.83
C THR A 402 -2.97 -16.69 -1.88
N ILE A 403 -3.26 -16.31 -3.11
CA ILE A 403 -2.36 -16.38 -4.26
C ILE A 403 -1.63 -15.07 -4.52
N ALA A 404 -2.25 -13.95 -4.11
CA ALA A 404 -1.70 -12.61 -4.24
C ALA A 404 -1.78 -11.87 -2.90
N PRO A 405 -0.95 -12.24 -1.92
CA PRO A 405 -0.79 -11.43 -0.71
C PRO A 405 0.00 -10.18 -1.08
N GLY A 406 -0.66 -9.00 -1.03
CA GLY A 406 -0.07 -7.72 -1.39
C GLY A 406 0.39 -6.92 -0.18
N THR A 407 1.39 -6.06 -0.38
CA THR A 407 1.76 -4.99 0.56
C THR A 407 2.11 -3.72 -0.19
N GLY A 408 1.79 -2.58 0.41
CA GLY A 408 2.05 -1.28 -0.19
C GLY A 408 1.63 -0.13 0.72
N ALA A 409 1.48 1.06 0.15
CA ALA A 409 1.13 2.32 0.82
C ALA A 409 2.19 2.86 1.80
N ALA A 410 3.16 2.06 2.24
CA ALA A 410 4.33 2.46 3.02
C ALA A 410 5.45 1.43 2.83
N PRO A 411 6.73 1.80 3.06
CA PRO A 411 7.83 0.87 3.01
C PRO A 411 7.72 -0.24 4.07
N ILE A 412 8.17 -1.45 3.73
CA ILE A 412 8.20 -2.61 4.63
C ILE A 412 9.63 -3.12 4.78
N ALA A 413 9.97 -3.61 5.99
CA ALA A 413 11.30 -4.17 6.24
C ALA A 413 11.54 -5.43 5.41
N GLN A 414 12.72 -5.53 4.80
CA GLN A 414 13.11 -6.63 3.92
C GLN A 414 13.04 -7.98 4.64
N GLU A 415 13.42 -8.04 5.91
CA GLU A 415 13.36 -9.26 6.74
C GLU A 415 11.92 -9.78 6.86
N THR A 416 10.95 -8.88 6.91
CA THR A 416 9.52 -9.26 6.97
C THR A 416 9.07 -9.88 5.66
N LEU A 417 9.47 -9.31 4.51
CA LEU A 417 9.21 -9.90 3.20
C LEU A 417 9.85 -11.29 3.08
N GLU A 418 11.12 -11.43 3.49
CA GLU A 418 11.84 -12.70 3.49
C GLU A 418 11.18 -13.74 4.40
N PHE A 419 10.67 -13.31 5.56
CA PHE A 419 9.95 -14.18 6.49
C PHE A 419 8.70 -14.79 5.84
N PHE A 420 7.83 -13.96 5.24
CA PHE A 420 6.62 -14.45 4.58
C PHE A 420 6.93 -15.30 3.35
N LEU A 421 7.93 -14.91 2.58
CA LEU A 421 8.40 -15.72 1.46
C LEU A 421 8.93 -17.08 1.95
N GLY A 422 9.60 -17.13 3.10
CA GLY A 422 10.04 -18.35 3.78
C GLY A 422 8.87 -19.22 4.29
N LEU A 423 7.77 -18.60 4.70
CA LEU A 423 6.53 -19.29 5.04
C LEU A 423 5.76 -19.80 3.80
N GLY A 424 6.22 -19.50 2.58
CA GLY A 424 5.52 -19.86 1.34
C GLY A 424 4.37 -18.90 0.98
N LEU A 425 4.34 -17.70 1.56
CA LEU A 425 3.47 -16.59 1.18
C LEU A 425 4.29 -15.60 0.32
N PRO A 426 4.11 -15.57 -1.00
CA PRO A 426 4.85 -14.69 -1.90
C PRO A 426 4.31 -13.26 -1.79
N LEU A 427 4.72 -12.54 -0.75
CA LEU A 427 4.25 -11.19 -0.48
C LEU A 427 4.69 -10.24 -1.60
N LEU A 428 3.72 -9.72 -2.34
CA LEU A 428 3.92 -8.85 -3.50
C LEU A 428 3.97 -7.41 -3.03
N GLU A 429 5.17 -6.85 -2.99
CA GLU A 429 5.35 -5.44 -2.71
C GLU A 429 5.04 -4.64 -3.98
N GLY A 430 4.17 -3.63 -3.84
CA GLY A 430 3.82 -2.70 -4.91
C GLY A 430 3.94 -1.25 -4.45
N TRP A 431 4.14 -0.37 -5.43
CA TRP A 431 4.17 1.07 -5.23
C TRP A 431 3.13 1.74 -6.12
N GLY A 432 2.57 2.78 -5.58
CA GLY A 432 1.65 3.66 -6.26
C GLY A 432 1.09 4.70 -5.30
N MET A 433 0.22 5.54 -5.81
CA MET A 433 -0.40 6.63 -5.06
C MET A 433 -1.78 6.92 -5.65
N SER A 434 -2.57 7.75 -4.96
CA SER A 434 -3.90 8.10 -5.46
C SER A 434 -3.85 8.74 -6.85
N GLU A 435 -2.85 9.56 -7.09
CA GLU A 435 -2.59 10.24 -8.36
C GLU A 435 -2.19 9.29 -9.52
N LEU A 436 -1.89 8.01 -9.20
CA LEU A 436 -1.58 6.92 -10.15
C LEU A 436 -2.63 5.80 -10.12
N SER A 437 -3.85 6.10 -9.68
CA SER A 437 -4.98 5.15 -9.69
C SER A 437 -4.70 3.85 -8.94
N ALA A 438 -3.95 3.88 -7.88
CA ALA A 438 -3.56 2.86 -6.91
C ALA A 438 -2.17 2.25 -7.13
N VAL A 439 -1.92 1.49 -8.19
CA VAL A 439 -0.69 0.70 -8.37
C VAL A 439 -0.01 1.06 -9.69
N ALA A 440 1.24 1.48 -9.65
CA ALA A 440 2.05 1.76 -10.84
C ALA A 440 3.17 0.73 -11.05
N THR A 441 3.70 0.16 -9.96
CA THR A 441 4.68 -0.94 -10.02
C THR A 441 4.32 -2.05 -9.06
N MET A 442 4.68 -3.29 -9.39
CA MET A 442 4.47 -4.43 -8.50
C MET A 442 5.49 -5.55 -8.76
N ASN A 443 5.90 -6.25 -7.70
CA ASN A 443 6.57 -7.53 -7.81
C ASN A 443 5.60 -8.57 -8.38
N ARG A 444 6.09 -9.45 -9.25
CA ARG A 444 5.29 -10.49 -9.90
C ARG A 444 5.48 -11.84 -9.21
N PRO A 445 4.46 -12.70 -9.12
CA PRO A 445 4.65 -14.06 -8.65
C PRO A 445 5.76 -14.77 -9.44
N GLY A 446 6.71 -15.35 -8.72
CA GLY A 446 7.87 -16.03 -9.34
C GLY A 446 9.06 -15.11 -9.68
N ASP A 447 8.91 -13.77 -9.62
CA ASP A 447 9.98 -12.80 -9.83
C ASP A 447 9.92 -11.70 -8.75
N ILE A 448 9.96 -12.11 -7.49
CA ILE A 448 9.90 -11.22 -6.32
C ILE A 448 11.32 -10.82 -5.93
N ARG A 449 11.57 -9.51 -5.83
CA ARG A 449 12.82 -8.95 -5.30
C ARG A 449 12.53 -8.16 -4.02
N PRO A 450 12.71 -8.73 -2.83
CA PRO A 450 12.50 -8.04 -1.57
C PRO A 450 13.31 -6.74 -1.49
N GLY A 451 12.66 -5.65 -1.07
CA GLY A 451 13.23 -4.32 -1.04
C GLY A 451 13.20 -3.58 -2.39
N SER A 452 12.51 -4.16 -3.39
CA SER A 452 12.07 -3.49 -4.61
C SER A 452 10.55 -3.54 -4.69
N VAL A 453 9.94 -2.48 -5.17
CA VAL A 453 8.50 -2.40 -5.43
C VAL A 453 8.11 -3.00 -6.80
N GLY A 454 9.00 -3.83 -7.37
CA GLY A 454 8.79 -4.51 -8.64
C GLY A 454 9.09 -3.66 -9.85
N ARG A 455 8.45 -3.98 -10.97
CA ARG A 455 8.56 -3.27 -12.25
C ARG A 455 7.27 -2.54 -12.59
N ALA A 456 7.37 -1.59 -13.51
CA ALA A 456 6.19 -0.91 -14.04
C ALA A 456 5.13 -1.92 -14.53
N LEU A 457 3.88 -1.61 -14.28
CA LEU A 457 2.75 -2.29 -14.89
C LEU A 457 2.63 -1.90 -16.37
N ASP A 458 1.92 -2.70 -17.13
CA ASP A 458 1.70 -2.45 -18.55
C ASP A 458 1.01 -1.10 -18.76
N GLY A 459 1.51 -0.30 -19.70
CA GLY A 459 0.99 1.05 -19.99
C GLY A 459 1.49 2.15 -19.03
N VAL A 460 2.43 1.82 -18.11
CA VAL A 460 3.06 2.79 -17.20
C VAL A 460 4.49 3.04 -17.64
N GLU A 461 4.79 4.28 -17.95
CA GLU A 461 6.15 4.75 -18.22
C GLU A 461 6.75 5.35 -16.94
N LEU A 462 8.02 5.01 -16.67
CA LEU A 462 8.76 5.52 -15.51
C LEU A 462 10.10 6.10 -15.97
N ARG A 463 10.49 7.24 -15.40
CA ARG A 463 11.83 7.79 -15.53
C ARG A 463 12.29 8.45 -14.24
N LEU A 464 13.59 8.62 -14.08
CA LEU A 464 14.18 9.40 -12.99
C LEU A 464 14.51 10.81 -13.50
N ALA A 465 14.14 11.83 -12.73
CA ALA A 465 14.61 13.18 -12.91
C ALA A 465 16.08 13.30 -12.47
N GLU A 466 16.74 14.43 -12.77
CA GLU A 466 18.15 14.65 -12.44
C GLU A 466 18.46 14.54 -10.94
N ASP A 467 17.51 14.91 -10.10
CA ASP A 467 17.60 14.83 -8.63
C ASP A 467 17.18 13.47 -8.04
N GLY A 468 16.88 12.49 -8.92
CA GLY A 468 16.47 11.14 -8.54
C GLY A 468 14.99 10.99 -8.23
N GLU A 469 14.16 12.02 -8.46
CA GLU A 469 12.70 11.90 -8.32
C GLU A 469 12.13 10.95 -9.37
N LEU A 470 11.27 10.02 -8.95
CA LEU A 470 10.56 9.13 -9.84
C LEU A 470 9.40 9.87 -10.51
N LEU A 471 9.42 9.91 -11.84
CA LEU A 471 8.34 10.45 -12.65
C LEU A 471 7.56 9.31 -13.28
N ALA A 472 6.25 9.46 -13.38
CA ALA A 472 5.36 8.45 -13.96
C ALA A 472 4.43 9.06 -15.02
N ARG A 473 4.18 8.32 -16.12
CA ARG A 473 3.26 8.71 -17.19
C ARG A 473 2.43 7.52 -17.63
N GLY A 474 1.20 7.78 -18.11
CA GLY A 474 0.28 6.78 -18.66
C GLY A 474 -1.17 7.13 -18.37
N GLU A 475 -2.10 6.36 -18.94
CA GLU A 475 -3.54 6.57 -18.74
C GLU A 475 -4.01 6.34 -17.28
N ILE A 476 -3.14 5.79 -16.42
CA ILE A 476 -3.43 5.63 -15.00
C ILE A 476 -3.25 6.93 -14.20
N VAL A 477 -2.66 7.97 -14.80
CA VAL A 477 -2.43 9.25 -14.14
C VAL A 477 -3.76 9.98 -13.96
N MET A 478 -3.99 10.54 -12.79
CA MET A 478 -5.20 11.29 -12.44
C MET A 478 -5.55 12.37 -13.45
N LYS A 479 -6.82 12.73 -13.51
CA LYS A 479 -7.28 13.89 -14.27
C LYS A 479 -6.72 15.21 -13.74
N GLY A 480 -6.56 15.33 -12.44
CA GLY A 480 -6.03 16.49 -11.74
C GLY A 480 -6.51 16.56 -10.29
N TYR A 481 -6.22 17.69 -9.64
CA TYR A 481 -6.79 17.98 -8.33
C TYR A 481 -8.08 18.80 -8.46
N ARG A 482 -9.10 18.37 -7.77
CA ARG A 482 -10.44 18.99 -7.77
C ARG A 482 -10.34 20.49 -7.46
N ARG A 483 -10.75 21.35 -8.41
CA ARG A 483 -10.77 22.81 -8.29
C ARG A 483 -9.43 23.43 -7.89
N ASP A 484 -8.31 22.81 -8.28
CA ASP A 484 -6.96 23.28 -7.94
C ASP A 484 -6.02 23.14 -9.15
N ALA A 485 -6.23 24.01 -10.13
CA ALA A 485 -5.46 24.03 -11.37
C ALA A 485 -3.97 24.31 -11.12
N GLN A 486 -3.65 25.15 -10.11
CA GLN A 486 -2.27 25.47 -9.77
C GLN A 486 -1.52 24.22 -9.30
N ARG A 487 -2.05 23.53 -8.28
CA ARG A 487 -1.41 22.29 -7.79
C ARG A 487 -1.43 21.18 -8.82
N THR A 488 -2.41 21.15 -9.71
CA THR A 488 -2.41 20.22 -10.86
C THR A 488 -1.22 20.48 -11.77
N ALA A 489 -0.99 21.74 -12.15
CA ALA A 489 0.15 22.13 -12.98
C ALA A 489 1.53 21.96 -12.29
N GLU A 490 1.56 22.05 -10.94
CA GLU A 490 2.77 21.73 -10.17
C GLU A 490 3.09 20.23 -10.14
N ALA A 491 2.06 19.38 -10.24
CA ALA A 491 2.20 17.92 -10.17
C ALA A 491 2.32 17.25 -11.55
N LEU A 492 1.69 17.82 -12.58
CA LEU A 492 1.68 17.30 -13.94
C LEU A 492 2.37 18.30 -14.88
N ASP A 493 3.45 17.88 -15.51
CA ASP A 493 4.12 18.71 -16.50
C ASP A 493 3.38 18.73 -17.85
N ALA A 494 3.82 19.60 -18.77
CA ALA A 494 3.21 19.75 -20.09
C ALA A 494 3.33 18.49 -20.97
N GLU A 495 4.22 17.58 -20.65
CA GLU A 495 4.44 16.30 -21.34
C GLU A 495 3.64 15.15 -20.74
N GLY A 496 2.86 15.42 -19.68
CA GLY A 496 2.01 14.46 -18.98
C GLY A 496 2.75 13.59 -17.96
N TRP A 497 3.96 13.97 -17.53
CA TRP A 497 4.64 13.31 -16.44
C TRP A 497 4.14 13.80 -15.09
N LEU A 498 3.80 12.85 -14.24
CA LEU A 498 3.48 13.10 -12.84
C LEU A 498 4.78 13.16 -12.02
N HIS A 499 4.99 14.26 -11.32
CA HIS A 499 6.01 14.43 -10.29
C HIS A 499 5.53 13.76 -9.00
N THR A 500 6.08 12.57 -8.70
CA THR A 500 5.56 11.74 -7.61
C THR A 500 5.99 12.21 -6.21
N GLY A 501 7.06 12.98 -6.14
CA GLY A 501 7.71 13.37 -4.89
C GLY A 501 8.44 12.22 -4.20
N ASP A 502 8.60 11.06 -4.85
CA ASP A 502 9.34 9.90 -4.34
C ASP A 502 10.73 9.83 -5.01
N ILE A 503 11.79 9.71 -4.22
CA ILE A 503 13.15 9.43 -4.71
C ILE A 503 13.29 7.92 -4.89
N ALA A 504 13.79 7.51 -6.06
CA ALA A 504 13.91 6.10 -6.41
C ALA A 504 15.22 5.78 -7.15
N THR A 505 15.44 4.48 -7.34
CA THR A 505 16.42 3.94 -8.29
C THR A 505 15.75 2.90 -9.16
N ILE A 506 16.19 2.78 -10.42
CA ILE A 506 15.71 1.77 -11.36
C ILE A 506 16.94 0.98 -11.83
N ASP A 507 16.92 -0.35 -11.63
CA ASP A 507 18.04 -1.19 -12.07
C ASP A 507 17.95 -1.53 -13.58
N ALA A 508 19.00 -2.12 -14.14
CA ALA A 508 19.06 -2.51 -15.55
C ALA A 508 17.97 -3.52 -15.97
N ALA A 509 17.35 -4.21 -15.04
CA ALA A 509 16.23 -5.12 -15.28
C ALA A 509 14.86 -4.45 -15.09
N GLY A 510 14.83 -3.13 -14.83
CA GLY A 510 13.61 -2.33 -14.66
C GLY A 510 12.98 -2.44 -13.27
N PHE A 511 13.64 -3.01 -12.26
CA PHE A 511 13.12 -3.05 -10.90
C PHE A 511 13.31 -1.69 -10.22
N VAL A 512 12.22 -1.18 -9.68
CA VAL A 512 12.16 0.08 -8.97
C VAL A 512 12.39 -0.15 -7.47
N ARG A 513 13.24 0.67 -6.87
CA ARG A 513 13.42 0.75 -5.43
C ARG A 513 13.12 2.17 -4.97
N ILE A 514 12.12 2.33 -4.14
CA ILE A 514 11.82 3.61 -3.49
C ILE A 514 12.83 3.82 -2.37
N VAL A 515 13.49 4.97 -2.38
CA VAL A 515 14.44 5.36 -1.33
C VAL A 515 13.70 6.03 -0.19
N ASP A 516 12.99 7.13 -0.47
CA ASP A 516 12.11 7.82 0.45
C ASP A 516 11.35 8.96 -0.25
N ARG A 517 10.51 9.69 0.50
CA ARG A 517 9.90 10.93 0.04
C ARG A 517 10.95 12.03 -0.08
N LYS A 518 10.97 12.77 -1.20
CA LYS A 518 11.88 13.87 -1.45
C LYS A 518 11.90 14.91 -0.32
N LYS A 519 10.72 15.25 0.21
CA LYS A 519 10.52 16.23 1.30
C LYS A 519 10.81 15.68 2.70
N GLU A 520 11.00 14.37 2.84
CA GLU A 520 11.21 13.71 4.14
C GLU A 520 12.64 13.22 4.34
N LEU A 521 13.48 13.22 3.29
CA LEU A 521 14.89 12.85 3.40
C LEU A 521 15.59 13.70 4.47
N LEU A 522 16.32 13.02 5.35
CA LEU A 522 17.17 13.66 6.35
C LEU A 522 18.55 13.93 5.77
N ILE A 523 19.02 15.16 5.84
CA ILE A 523 20.37 15.53 5.46
C ILE A 523 21.12 15.89 6.73
N ASN A 524 22.06 15.04 7.15
CA ASN A 524 22.80 15.30 8.38
C ASN A 524 23.76 16.50 8.22
N SER A 525 24.35 16.95 9.33
CA SER A 525 25.29 18.09 9.32
C SER A 525 26.54 17.88 8.46
N ALA A 526 26.82 16.65 8.04
CA ALA A 526 27.91 16.30 7.11
C ALA A 526 27.45 16.20 5.64
N GLY A 527 26.21 16.59 5.32
CA GLY A 527 25.65 16.56 3.97
C GLY A 527 25.27 15.16 3.45
N LYS A 528 25.13 14.16 4.31
CA LYS A 528 24.72 12.80 3.93
C LYS A 528 23.23 12.67 3.95
N ASN A 529 22.64 12.21 2.84
CA ASN A 529 21.23 11.85 2.75
C ASN A 529 20.98 10.52 3.47
N MET A 530 19.91 10.47 4.27
CA MET A 530 19.47 9.31 5.03
C MET A 530 17.96 9.16 4.86
N SER A 531 17.49 7.93 4.73
CA SER A 531 16.06 7.63 4.67
C SER A 531 15.52 7.44 6.09
N PRO A 532 14.65 8.33 6.61
CA PRO A 532 13.99 8.12 7.89
C PRO A 532 13.15 6.84 7.87
N SER A 533 12.48 6.54 6.77
CA SER A 533 11.67 5.33 6.62
C SER A 533 12.50 4.05 6.76
N ASN A 534 13.73 4.02 6.23
CA ASN A 534 14.63 2.89 6.38
C ASN A 534 15.00 2.66 7.86
N ILE A 535 15.36 3.74 8.56
CA ILE A 535 15.76 3.70 9.98
C ILE A 535 14.58 3.24 10.86
N GLU A 536 13.40 3.80 10.62
CA GLU A 536 12.18 3.50 11.37
C GLU A 536 11.69 2.06 11.16
N ASN A 537 11.78 1.58 9.93
CA ASN A 537 11.41 0.20 9.59
C ASN A 537 12.39 -0.81 10.19
N ALA A 538 13.69 -0.50 10.21
CA ALA A 538 14.68 -1.36 10.86
C ALA A 538 14.36 -1.54 12.35
N LEU A 539 14.05 -0.44 13.06
CA LEU A 539 13.69 -0.55 14.48
C LEU A 539 12.33 -1.23 14.68
N ARG A 540 11.31 -0.95 13.87
CA ARG A 540 10.00 -1.63 13.98
C ARG A 540 10.10 -3.13 13.72
N ALA A 541 10.96 -3.55 12.79
CA ALA A 541 11.17 -4.98 12.51
C ALA A 541 11.81 -5.73 13.68
N SER A 542 12.70 -5.06 14.43
CA SER A 542 13.40 -5.62 15.59
C SER A 542 12.63 -5.44 16.91
N CYS A 543 11.66 -4.52 16.97
CA CYS A 543 10.92 -4.17 18.18
C CYS A 543 9.41 -4.42 18.06
N PRO A 544 8.90 -5.61 18.38
CA PRO A 544 7.45 -5.88 18.36
C PRO A 544 6.63 -5.01 19.32
N LEU A 545 7.27 -4.33 20.28
CA LEU A 545 6.61 -3.42 21.23
C LEU A 545 6.43 -2.00 20.65
N ALA A 546 7.06 -1.67 19.52
CA ALA A 546 6.97 -0.34 18.92
C ALA A 546 5.85 -0.27 17.88
N ALA A 547 4.83 0.55 18.14
CA ALA A 547 3.81 0.92 17.15
C ALA A 547 4.34 1.93 16.15
N SER A 548 5.01 2.96 16.65
CA SER A 548 5.56 4.05 15.83
C SER A 548 7.00 4.38 16.24
N VAL A 549 7.80 4.69 15.24
CA VAL A 549 9.16 5.19 15.40
C VAL A 549 9.31 6.42 14.52
N VAL A 550 9.89 7.49 15.04
CA VAL A 550 10.20 8.70 14.29
C VAL A 550 11.68 8.98 14.36
N ALA A 551 12.36 8.83 13.24
CA ALA A 551 13.78 9.16 13.12
C ALA A 551 13.94 10.68 12.97
N VAL A 552 14.84 11.26 13.75
CA VAL A 552 15.17 12.70 13.73
C VAL A 552 16.68 12.83 13.53
N GLY A 553 17.10 13.60 12.52
CA GLY A 553 18.52 13.72 12.18
C GLY A 553 18.83 14.80 11.15
N ASP A 554 17.80 15.53 10.68
CA ASP A 554 18.01 16.61 9.71
C ASP A 554 18.85 17.72 10.30
N ARG A 555 19.96 18.10 9.60
CA ARG A 555 20.96 19.06 10.04
C ARG A 555 21.59 18.77 11.40
N ARG A 556 21.50 17.51 11.87
CA ARG A 556 22.05 17.05 13.16
C ARG A 556 23.26 16.16 12.95
N PRO A 557 24.14 16.04 13.98
CA PRO A 557 25.38 15.23 13.85
C PRO A 557 25.12 13.72 13.83
N TYR A 558 23.99 13.26 14.34
CA TYR A 558 23.60 11.85 14.38
C TYR A 558 22.08 11.71 14.46
N VAL A 559 21.58 10.50 14.26
CA VAL A 559 20.14 10.19 14.33
C VAL A 559 19.73 9.87 15.76
N VAL A 560 18.61 10.44 16.19
CA VAL A 560 17.88 10.03 17.40
C VAL A 560 16.48 9.54 17.00
N ALA A 561 15.82 8.77 17.90
CA ALA A 561 14.48 8.25 17.63
C ALA A 561 13.50 8.56 18.75
N LEU A 562 12.27 8.94 18.39
CA LEU A 562 11.10 8.90 19.26
C LEU A 562 10.39 7.58 19.03
N VAL A 563 10.10 6.84 20.10
CA VAL A 563 9.47 5.51 20.03
C VAL A 563 8.16 5.54 20.81
N VAL A 564 7.09 5.08 20.18
CA VAL A 564 5.76 4.93 20.80
C VAL A 564 5.44 3.45 20.89
N LEU A 565 5.01 3.02 22.07
CA LEU A 565 4.65 1.64 22.32
C LEU A 565 3.33 1.24 21.65
N ASP A 566 3.20 -0.02 21.27
CA ASP A 566 1.96 -0.57 20.72
C ASP A 566 0.93 -0.78 21.84
N PRO A 567 -0.30 -0.25 21.71
CA PRO A 567 -1.31 -0.30 22.77
C PRO A 567 -1.85 -1.71 23.03
N GLN A 568 -1.53 -2.70 22.22
CA GLN A 568 -1.92 -4.09 22.41
C GLN A 568 -0.70 -4.96 22.82
N ALA A 569 0.43 -4.80 22.11
CA ALA A 569 1.62 -5.61 22.36
C ALA A 569 2.33 -5.27 23.68
N ALA A 570 2.36 -3.98 24.06
CA ALA A 570 3.05 -3.59 25.28
C ALA A 570 2.30 -4.02 26.56
N PRO A 571 0.97 -3.90 26.70
CA PRO A 571 0.22 -4.51 27.80
C PRO A 571 0.32 -6.04 27.84
N ALA A 572 0.25 -6.72 26.69
CA ALA A 572 0.42 -8.17 26.63
C ALA A 572 1.84 -8.62 27.02
N PHE A 573 2.86 -7.80 26.76
CA PHE A 573 4.21 -8.01 27.29
C PHE A 573 4.25 -7.83 28.81
N ALA A 574 3.61 -6.79 29.32
CA ALA A 574 3.51 -6.50 30.74
C ALA A 574 2.88 -7.67 31.53
N GLU A 575 1.76 -8.18 31.08
CA GLU A 575 1.05 -9.33 31.67
C GLU A 575 1.97 -10.55 31.77
N ARG A 576 2.69 -10.89 30.69
CA ARG A 576 3.63 -12.03 30.68
C ARG A 576 4.81 -11.89 31.63
N HIS A 577 5.14 -10.66 32.03
CA HIS A 577 6.27 -10.36 32.91
C HIS A 577 5.83 -9.90 34.31
N GLY A 578 4.54 -10.02 34.66
CA GLY A 578 4.03 -9.65 35.98
C GLY A 578 4.03 -8.14 36.25
N ILE A 579 3.95 -7.32 35.20
CA ILE A 579 3.86 -5.86 35.31
C ILE A 579 2.37 -5.49 35.39
N HIS A 580 1.95 -4.94 36.55
CA HIS A 580 0.54 -4.69 36.83
C HIS A 580 0.01 -3.39 36.21
N GLU A 581 0.87 -2.37 36.12
CA GLU A 581 0.47 -1.08 35.55
C GLU A 581 0.78 -1.04 34.05
N THR A 582 -0.28 -0.89 33.24
CA THR A 582 -0.21 -0.97 31.78
C THR A 582 -0.47 0.37 31.08
N SER A 583 -0.48 1.50 31.82
CA SER A 583 -0.53 2.81 31.21
C SER A 583 0.72 3.07 30.33
N ALA A 584 0.56 3.87 29.27
CA ALA A 584 1.67 4.19 28.38
C ALA A 584 2.87 4.78 29.15
N ALA A 585 2.61 5.63 30.15
CA ALA A 585 3.63 6.26 30.98
C ALA A 585 4.39 5.25 31.84
N ALA A 586 3.67 4.35 32.52
CA ALA A 586 4.27 3.32 33.35
C ALA A 586 5.09 2.34 32.53
N LEU A 587 4.57 1.89 31.40
CA LEU A 587 5.28 0.99 30.48
C LEU A 587 6.54 1.62 29.89
N ALA A 588 6.48 2.91 29.48
CA ALA A 588 7.64 3.62 28.96
C ALA A 588 8.75 3.83 30.01
N ALA A 589 8.39 3.90 31.28
CA ALA A 589 9.35 4.03 32.40
C ALA A 589 9.88 2.68 32.87
N HIS A 590 9.18 1.56 32.60
CA HIS A 590 9.48 0.26 33.19
C HIS A 590 10.81 -0.34 32.69
N PRO A 591 11.72 -0.81 33.57
CA PRO A 591 13.06 -1.28 33.19
C PRO A 591 13.05 -2.43 32.19
N LEU A 592 12.12 -3.40 32.30
CA LEU A 592 12.02 -4.55 31.38
C LEU A 592 11.60 -4.10 29.97
N VAL A 593 10.67 -3.13 29.86
CA VAL A 593 10.25 -2.57 28.58
C VAL A 593 11.40 -1.80 27.94
N ARG A 594 12.04 -0.91 28.71
CA ARG A 594 13.23 -0.15 28.27
C ARG A 594 14.34 -1.07 27.77
N GLY A 595 14.67 -2.12 28.56
CA GLY A 595 15.68 -3.09 28.16
C GLY A 595 15.30 -3.90 26.90
N ALA A 596 14.01 -4.16 26.67
CA ALA A 596 13.55 -4.80 25.44
C ALA A 596 13.74 -3.88 24.22
N VAL A 597 13.39 -2.59 24.36
CA VAL A 597 13.58 -1.60 23.30
C VAL A 597 15.06 -1.33 23.04
N GLU A 598 15.91 -1.25 24.08
CA GLU A 598 17.35 -1.05 23.94
C GLU A 598 18.02 -2.19 23.13
N ARG A 599 17.66 -3.44 23.42
CA ARG A 599 18.12 -4.60 22.62
C ARG A 599 17.66 -4.50 21.17
N ALA A 600 16.42 -4.09 20.93
CA ALA A 600 15.88 -3.91 19.60
C ALA A 600 16.60 -2.79 18.82
N VAL A 601 16.94 -1.67 19.48
CA VAL A 601 17.75 -0.60 18.88
C VAL A 601 19.14 -1.10 18.52
N ALA A 602 19.77 -1.89 19.39
CA ALA A 602 21.10 -2.48 19.09
C ALA A 602 21.03 -3.43 17.89
N GLU A 603 19.99 -4.26 17.80
CA GLU A 603 19.75 -5.17 16.67
C GLU A 603 19.49 -4.38 15.36
N ALA A 604 18.60 -3.39 15.38
CA ALA A 604 18.32 -2.53 14.25
C ALA A 604 19.58 -1.82 13.74
N ASN A 605 20.40 -1.29 14.64
CA ASN A 605 21.67 -0.65 14.32
C ASN A 605 22.67 -1.58 13.64
N GLY A 606 22.59 -2.89 13.86
CA GLY A 606 23.39 -3.88 13.17
C GLY A 606 23.08 -4.01 11.67
N ALA A 607 21.86 -3.66 11.26
CA ALA A 607 21.43 -3.68 9.88
C ALA A 607 21.58 -2.30 9.18
N LEU A 608 21.76 -1.21 9.95
CA LEU A 608 21.86 0.16 9.46
C LEU A 608 23.29 0.58 9.16
N SER A 609 23.46 1.44 8.15
CA SER A 609 24.75 2.09 7.89
C SER A 609 25.14 2.98 9.07
N ARG A 610 26.46 3.21 9.25
CA ARG A 610 27.00 3.96 10.40
C ARG A 610 26.35 5.34 10.59
N VAL A 611 25.96 6.01 9.51
CA VAL A 611 25.35 7.35 9.55
C VAL A 611 23.87 7.30 9.92
N GLU A 612 23.20 6.19 9.63
CA GLU A 612 21.77 5.96 9.92
C GLU A 612 21.53 5.36 11.32
N GLN A 613 22.59 4.94 12.02
CA GLN A 613 22.46 4.32 13.36
C GLN A 613 21.82 5.28 14.37
N ILE A 614 20.81 4.77 15.08
CA ILE A 614 20.13 5.48 16.16
C ILE A 614 21.09 5.54 17.36
N ARG A 615 21.52 6.74 17.72
CA ARG A 615 22.45 6.96 18.84
C ARG A 615 21.76 7.06 20.18
N LYS A 616 20.56 7.65 20.20
CA LYS A 616 19.75 7.81 21.39
C LYS A 616 18.28 7.71 21.00
N TYR A 617 17.44 7.36 21.96
CA TYR A 617 16.00 7.30 21.75
C TYR A 617 15.24 7.75 22.99
N ALA A 618 13.99 8.15 22.83
CA ALA A 618 13.04 8.39 23.88
C ALA A 618 11.81 7.51 23.69
N LEU A 619 11.40 6.81 24.77
CA LEU A 619 10.08 6.18 24.82
C LEU A 619 9.06 7.24 25.24
N LEU A 620 8.09 7.52 24.39
CA LEU A 620 7.05 8.49 24.68
C LEU A 620 5.99 7.88 25.62
N PRO A 621 5.54 8.63 26.64
CA PRO A 621 4.60 8.13 27.66
C PRO A 621 3.13 8.19 27.18
N VAL A 622 2.90 7.94 25.89
CA VAL A 622 1.59 8.07 25.24
C VAL A 622 1.40 6.96 24.21
N PHE A 623 0.15 6.61 23.92
CA PHE A 623 -0.23 5.87 22.74
C PHE A 623 -0.80 6.85 21.71
N TRP A 624 -0.42 6.70 20.45
CA TRP A 624 -0.96 7.52 19.37
C TRP A 624 -2.16 6.83 18.73
N GLU A 625 -3.17 7.65 18.39
CA GLU A 625 -4.40 7.16 17.76
C GLU A 625 -4.45 7.48 16.26
N PRO A 626 -4.99 6.57 15.44
CA PRO A 626 -5.23 6.85 14.02
C PRO A 626 -6.15 8.07 13.84
N GLY A 627 -5.74 9.01 12.99
CA GLY A 627 -6.48 10.26 12.76
C GLY A 627 -6.24 11.35 13.79
N GLY A 628 -5.40 11.10 14.80
CA GLY A 628 -4.95 12.09 15.78
C GLY A 628 -3.97 13.12 15.19
N GLU A 629 -3.30 13.86 16.07
CA GLU A 629 -2.32 14.87 15.65
C GLU A 629 -1.09 14.26 15.01
N GLU A 630 -0.65 13.08 15.48
CA GLU A 630 0.59 12.44 15.10
C GLU A 630 0.45 11.46 13.92
N LEU A 631 -0.73 10.84 13.78
CA LEU A 631 -0.98 9.85 12.76
C LEU A 631 -2.12 10.26 11.83
N THR A 632 -1.94 9.97 10.55
CA THR A 632 -3.07 10.00 9.62
C THR A 632 -4.05 8.85 9.94
N PRO A 633 -5.29 8.87 9.41
CA PRO A 633 -6.22 7.74 9.53
C PRO A 633 -5.65 6.41 8.98
N THR A 634 -4.68 6.49 8.07
CA THR A 634 -3.98 5.34 7.48
C THR A 634 -2.67 5.01 8.19
N LEU A 635 -2.47 5.50 9.43
CA LEU A 635 -1.30 5.25 10.27
C LEU A 635 0.03 5.81 9.72
N LYS A 636 -0.01 6.76 8.78
CA LYS A 636 1.19 7.47 8.33
C LYS A 636 1.55 8.57 9.31
N LEU A 637 2.86 8.75 9.57
CA LEU A 637 3.38 9.77 10.48
C LEU A 637 3.13 11.19 9.94
N ARG A 638 2.66 12.06 10.80
CA ARG A 638 2.60 13.50 10.55
C ARG A 638 3.86 14.15 11.15
N ARG A 639 4.99 14.02 10.44
CA ARG A 639 6.33 14.36 10.97
C ARG A 639 6.40 15.77 11.53
N ARG A 640 5.89 16.78 10.81
CA ARG A 640 5.97 18.16 11.25
C ARG A 640 5.23 18.40 12.58
N PRO A 641 3.95 18.05 12.76
CA PRO A 641 3.27 18.13 14.06
C PRO A 641 3.98 17.37 15.17
N ILE A 642 4.51 16.17 14.87
CA ILE A 642 5.27 15.37 15.84
C ILE A 642 6.53 16.12 16.29
N LEU A 643 7.32 16.65 15.38
CA LEU A 643 8.57 17.35 15.70
C LEU A 643 8.31 18.65 16.44
N GLU A 644 7.24 19.38 16.14
CA GLU A 644 6.81 20.57 16.86
C GLU A 644 6.37 20.21 18.30
N LYS A 645 5.53 19.20 18.46
CA LYS A 645 4.99 18.75 19.77
C LYS A 645 6.07 18.20 20.70
N TYR A 646 7.00 17.42 20.19
CA TYR A 646 8.05 16.75 20.97
C TYR A 646 9.42 17.44 20.85
N ALA A 647 9.47 18.71 20.44
CA ALA A 647 10.71 19.46 20.24
C ALA A 647 11.64 19.41 21.47
N GLN A 648 11.09 19.61 22.67
CA GLN A 648 11.86 19.57 23.92
C GLN A 648 12.49 18.20 24.19
N THR A 649 11.76 17.11 23.90
CA THR A 649 12.26 15.74 24.03
C THR A 649 13.42 15.50 23.07
N VAL A 650 13.28 15.95 21.83
CA VAL A 650 14.33 15.84 20.81
C VAL A 650 15.58 16.61 21.22
N GLU A 651 15.45 17.88 21.65
CA GLU A 651 16.60 18.68 22.09
C GLU A 651 17.28 18.07 23.32
N ALA A 652 16.55 17.49 24.27
CA ALA A 652 17.13 16.79 25.42
C ALA A 652 17.98 15.59 25.01
N LEU A 653 17.62 14.87 23.93
CA LEU A 653 18.43 13.77 23.39
C LEU A 653 19.77 14.27 22.82
N TYR A 654 19.83 15.45 22.23
CA TYR A 654 21.09 16.04 21.74
C TYR A 654 21.90 16.70 22.84
N ALA A 655 21.28 17.41 23.79
CA ALA A 655 21.96 18.15 24.88
C ALA A 655 22.74 17.26 25.85
N SER A 656 22.41 15.98 25.99
CA SER A 656 23.08 15.05 26.91
C SER A 656 24.52 14.71 26.52
N GLU A 657 25.05 15.12 25.37
CA GLU A 657 26.47 15.00 24.98
C GLU A 657 27.30 16.25 25.28
N GLU A 658 26.67 17.45 25.35
CA GLU A 658 27.40 18.69 25.66
C GLU A 658 27.86 18.76 27.11
N ARG A 659 27.32 17.92 28.02
CA ARG A 659 27.65 17.90 29.43
C ARG A 659 28.79 17.00 29.84
N ARG A 660 29.52 16.31 28.91
CA ARG A 660 30.79 15.69 29.24
C ARG A 660 31.87 16.78 29.24
N PRO A 661 32.46 17.12 30.42
CA PRO A 661 33.50 18.14 30.48
C PRO A 661 34.68 17.72 29.61
N ALA A 662 35.29 18.69 28.95
CA ALA A 662 36.49 18.52 28.15
C ALA A 662 37.70 17.91 28.86
N ALA A 663 37.59 17.69 30.18
CA ALA A 663 38.66 17.14 31.04
C ALA A 663 38.96 15.64 30.86
N GLU A 664 38.08 14.84 30.25
CA GLU A 664 38.38 13.43 30.01
C GLU A 664 38.90 13.09 28.59
N ARG A 665 39.15 14.09 27.76
CA ARG A 665 39.75 13.88 26.44
C ARG A 665 41.30 13.93 26.44
N GLY A 666 41.92 14.16 27.59
CA GLY A 666 43.36 14.26 27.72
C GLY A 666 43.87 13.32 28.80
N SER A 667 44.16 12.11 28.49
CA SER A 667 45.19 11.25 28.99
C SER A 667 44.79 9.78 28.93
N THR A 668 45.31 9.09 27.95
CA THR A 668 45.93 7.77 27.98
C THR A 668 46.16 7.30 26.55
N ARG A 669 47.17 7.89 25.91
CA ARG A 669 47.97 7.10 24.97
C ARG A 669 49.14 6.56 25.78
N PRO A 670 49.29 5.25 26.01
CA PRO A 670 50.56 4.70 26.41
C PRO A 670 51.55 4.91 25.25
N GLY A 671 52.69 5.56 25.54
CA GLY A 671 53.76 5.74 24.59
C GLY A 671 54.28 4.38 24.08
N PRO A 672 54.85 4.35 22.88
CA PRO A 672 55.37 3.11 22.32
C PRO A 672 56.54 2.63 23.22
N ARG A 673 56.47 1.37 23.68
CA ARG A 673 57.58 0.67 24.35
C ARG A 673 58.74 0.61 23.34
N PRO A 674 60.02 0.92 23.76
CA PRO A 674 61.19 0.75 22.93
C PRO A 674 61.38 -0.76 22.63
N CYS A 675 61.64 -1.06 21.37
CA CYS A 675 62.05 -2.39 20.93
C CYS A 675 63.41 -2.74 21.55
N PRO A 676 63.61 -3.97 22.06
CA PRO A 676 64.95 -4.44 22.46
C PRO A 676 65.81 -4.62 21.20
N GLY A 677 67.02 -4.01 21.23
CA GLY A 677 68.00 -4.11 20.19
C GLY A 677 68.59 -5.53 20.04
N PRO A 678 69.17 -5.86 18.88
CA PRO A 678 69.64 -7.19 18.61
C PRO A 678 70.91 -7.50 19.44
N THR A 679 70.88 -8.61 20.16
CA THR A 679 72.02 -9.22 20.84
C THR A 679 73.04 -9.73 19.82
N ARG A 680 74.25 -9.15 19.82
CA ARG A 680 75.42 -9.67 19.07
C ARG A 680 75.90 -10.96 19.75
N THR A 681 75.96 -12.04 19.03
CA THR A 681 76.69 -13.25 19.34
C THR A 681 78.15 -13.10 18.93
N PRO A 682 79.11 -13.49 19.73
CA PRO A 682 80.54 -13.51 19.36
C PRO A 682 80.86 -14.75 18.50
N PRO A 683 81.93 -14.67 17.60
CA PRO A 683 82.29 -15.79 16.76
C PRO A 683 83.06 -16.90 17.52
N PRO A 684 82.99 -18.14 17.02
CA PRO A 684 83.69 -19.24 17.59
C PRO A 684 85.18 -19.24 17.18
N ASN A 685 86.05 -19.67 18.16
CA ASN A 685 87.41 -20.15 17.91
C ASN A 685 87.41 -21.52 17.21
#